data_821524e980857fc1ed2b46d8a4ea73f8
#
_entry.id   821524e980857fc1ed2b46d8a4ea73f8
#
_cell.length_a   1.000
_cell.length_b   1.000
_cell.length_c   1.000
_cell.angle_alpha   90.00
_cell.angle_beta   90.00
_cell.angle_gamma   90.00
#
_symmetry.space_group_name_H-M   'P 1'
#
loop_
_entity.id
_entity.type
_entity.pdbx_description
1 polymer ?
#
loop_
_entity_poly.entity_id
_entity_poly.type
_entity_poly.pdbx_seq_one_letter_code
_entity_poly.pdbx_strand_id
1 'polypeptide(L)'
;MAMHRIAKISITHPEEKVCIIPGLKISFMASIMTLVLAILPVPADASAFSDSLDKKALQILSQMTLEEKAGQMLNLGLPTLLTGTYWEPRDTAVFDTAKVAYFLGKYGAGSIHNMPSSNVLPGKEFWFRIVKYIQDYMMHHTRLGIPVIYGIDDIHGANYVKGSTLLPQQIAIAATWNTDMAYQSGYITSYESRAASLPWNYNPNADIACSPLWGRIGESFGEDPYLISEMVLSYMKGSQRDNLGDTTCTAVCLKHFLGYGAGLNGKDRANALIPENYLRQYFIPPFKKAIDAGALSVMISSNAVNGLPCHINKYFITGILKGELGFKGVVVSDFNDVEFLVYAHQSAVDMREATKMAINAGLDMIMNPLDATIVDMIIDLVHNGEIEMSRIDDAVTRILRLKLALNLFDRPYNNPSGYALLGSGKFADDNYEAACEAITMLKNEAVLPLPKNRKILVTGYTANSENCLNGAWSRTFLGQETKFNDPSKLTILDAIRRQAGADNVVYVQGTDYVRDINSSEAEEKAKEADYIVVCLGEIPATEKPSDIYELTMPDVQQELVRRVAKAGKPVILVLVEGRPRIIREIEPLARGIVMAYLPGDEGGRAVADVLFGKVNPSGKLPYTYPRNTGNCLPYWHKKTDIRDINWQFNGFNPQFEFGYGLSYTDFEFDNLALTADTLTGDQLLSFSVDVTNKGRRSGKEVVEVYLKDMVATLSPDEKKLVRFTKTELQPGETKNICFTLSKDDLSYIGFDNKPVLEEGDFQLQVGGDPGKLLKKAFYYRLNNH
;
A
#
# COMPACT_ATOMS: atom_id res chain seq x y z
N MET A 1 -1.68 49.13 -4.00
CA MET A 1 -1.48 48.93 -5.43
C MET A 1 -0.19 48.17 -5.61
N ALA A 2 -0.29 46.89 -5.93
CA ALA A 2 0.63 46.03 -6.71
C ALA A 2 0.17 44.57 -6.49
N MET A 3 -0.56 44.06 -7.45
CA MET A 3 -0.94 42.64 -7.52
C MET A 3 0.29 41.81 -7.86
N HIS A 4 0.63 40.85 -7.03
CA HIS A 4 1.53 39.73 -7.41
C HIS A 4 0.66 38.59 -7.87
N ARG A 5 0.67 38.33 -9.17
CA ARG A 5 0.16 37.09 -9.78
C ARG A 5 1.08 35.94 -9.37
N ILE A 6 0.56 35.02 -8.61
CA ILE A 6 1.22 33.71 -8.40
C ILE A 6 0.92 32.87 -9.66
N ALA A 7 1.95 32.57 -10.41
CA ALA A 7 1.90 31.65 -11.52
C ALA A 7 1.67 30.23 -10.96
N LYS A 8 0.59 29.57 -11.40
CA LYS A 8 0.43 28.12 -11.22
C LYS A 8 1.52 27.42 -12.03
N ILE A 9 2.49 26.85 -11.37
CA ILE A 9 3.40 25.88 -11.99
C ILE A 9 2.64 24.56 -12.03
N SER A 10 2.09 24.22 -13.19
CA SER A 10 1.61 22.90 -13.52
C SER A 10 2.84 22.05 -13.81
N ILE A 11 3.16 21.10 -12.95
CA ILE A 11 4.20 20.10 -13.23
C ILE A 11 3.51 19.03 -14.09
N THR A 12 3.66 19.16 -15.40
CA THR A 12 3.29 18.11 -16.35
C THR A 12 4.40 17.05 -16.34
N HIS A 13 4.00 15.78 -16.16
CA HIS A 13 4.88 14.62 -16.31
C HIS A 13 5.60 14.61 -17.66
N PRO A 14 6.91 14.24 -17.72
CA PRO A 14 7.70 14.29 -18.95
C PRO A 14 7.52 13.09 -19.90
N GLU A 15 6.39 12.40 -19.96
CA GLU A 15 6.19 11.24 -20.86
C GLU A 15 4.86 11.22 -21.63
N GLU A 16 4.26 12.35 -21.95
CA GLU A 16 3.29 12.37 -23.03
C GLU A 16 4.01 12.51 -24.38
N LYS A 17 4.51 11.40 -24.91
CA LYS A 17 4.99 11.31 -26.31
C LYS A 17 3.77 11.22 -27.21
N VAL A 18 3.53 12.28 -27.98
CA VAL A 18 2.58 12.27 -29.09
C VAL A 18 3.04 11.24 -30.12
N CYS A 19 2.26 10.18 -30.30
CA CYS A 19 2.50 9.16 -31.30
C CYS A 19 2.14 9.70 -32.68
N ILE A 20 3.12 10.04 -33.51
CA ILE A 20 2.88 10.45 -34.88
C ILE A 20 2.97 9.21 -35.77
N ILE A 21 1.84 8.75 -36.29
CA ILE A 21 1.78 7.69 -37.28
C ILE A 21 2.15 8.30 -38.65
N PRO A 22 3.11 7.73 -39.41
CA PRO A 22 3.43 8.23 -40.74
C PRO A 22 2.32 7.84 -41.74
N GLY A 23 1.52 8.78 -42.16
CA GLY A 23 0.54 8.46 -43.23
C GLY A 23 -0.47 9.53 -43.62
N LEU A 24 -0.56 10.67 -42.96
CA LEU A 24 -1.45 11.75 -43.39
C LEU A 24 -0.65 12.95 -43.90
N LYS A 25 -0.68 13.20 -45.20
CA LYS A 25 -0.17 14.45 -45.79
C LYS A 25 -1.13 15.58 -45.53
N ILE A 26 -0.76 16.47 -44.57
CA ILE A 26 -1.34 17.81 -44.49
C ILE A 26 -0.19 18.80 -44.63
N SER A 27 -0.25 19.57 -45.69
CA SER A 27 0.69 20.63 -46.05
C SER A 27 0.43 21.83 -45.13
N PHE A 28 1.38 22.16 -44.22
CA PHE A 28 1.47 23.50 -43.65
C PHE A 28 2.92 23.93 -43.47
N MET A 29 3.16 25.18 -43.83
CA MET A 29 4.46 25.82 -43.97
C MET A 29 5.29 25.80 -42.71
N ALA A 30 6.59 25.53 -42.87
CA ALA A 30 7.63 25.52 -41.88
C ALA A 30 7.88 26.90 -41.23
N SER A 31 7.99 26.92 -39.93
CA SER A 31 8.91 27.82 -39.22
C SER A 31 9.77 26.94 -38.29
N ILE A 32 11.00 26.77 -38.67
CA ILE A 32 12.02 26.05 -37.92
C ILE A 32 12.43 26.92 -36.74
N MET A 33 12.09 26.51 -35.54
CA MET A 33 12.69 27.02 -34.31
C MET A 33 13.43 25.87 -33.64
N THR A 34 14.75 25.85 -33.82
CA THR A 34 15.67 24.87 -33.21
C THR A 34 15.71 25.13 -31.70
N LEU A 35 14.98 24.36 -30.91
CA LEU A 35 15.12 24.38 -29.46
C LEU A 35 16.25 23.40 -29.07
N VAL A 36 17.43 23.95 -28.79
CA VAL A 36 18.52 23.21 -28.11
C VAL A 36 18.11 23.01 -26.67
N LEU A 37 17.64 21.79 -26.34
CA LEU A 37 17.51 21.38 -24.94
C LEU A 37 18.92 21.25 -24.37
N ALA A 38 19.34 22.25 -23.59
CA ALA A 38 20.47 22.13 -22.69
C ALA A 38 20.10 21.10 -21.62
N ILE A 39 20.66 19.90 -21.69
CA ILE A 39 20.67 18.95 -20.59
C ILE A 39 21.52 19.59 -19.50
N LEU A 40 20.88 20.26 -18.53
CA LEU A 40 21.55 20.67 -17.31
C LEU A 40 21.93 19.38 -16.55
N PRO A 41 23.17 19.21 -16.15
CA PRO A 41 23.54 18.07 -15.32
C PRO A 41 22.76 18.17 -14.01
N VAL A 42 22.03 17.12 -13.67
CA VAL A 42 21.46 16.94 -12.33
C VAL A 42 22.61 17.04 -11.35
N PRO A 43 22.55 17.90 -10.31
CA PRO A 43 23.64 17.98 -9.34
C PRO A 43 23.85 16.59 -8.73
N ALA A 44 25.07 16.09 -8.86
CA ALA A 44 25.47 14.75 -8.42
C ALA A 44 25.42 14.54 -6.88
N ASP A 45 25.04 15.57 -6.10
CA ASP A 45 25.12 15.58 -4.64
C ASP A 45 23.81 15.24 -3.89
N ALA A 46 22.70 14.97 -4.58
CA ALA A 46 21.41 14.73 -3.94
C ALA A 46 21.06 13.24 -3.73
N SER A 47 21.90 12.31 -4.17
CA SER A 47 21.64 10.88 -3.99
C SER A 47 21.92 10.45 -2.54
N ALA A 48 20.97 9.74 -1.93
CA ALA A 48 21.12 9.10 -0.62
C ALA A 48 22.26 8.05 -0.56
N PHE A 49 22.83 7.70 -1.73
CA PHE A 49 23.98 6.80 -1.90
C PHE A 49 25.17 7.52 -2.54
N SER A 50 25.33 8.82 -2.27
CA SER A 50 26.47 9.59 -2.79
C SER A 50 27.80 9.18 -2.13
N ASP A 51 28.90 9.26 -2.88
CA ASP A 51 30.26 9.00 -2.37
C ASP A 51 30.62 9.87 -1.15
N SER A 52 30.01 11.05 -1.05
CA SER A 52 30.20 11.99 0.05
C SER A 52 29.61 11.46 1.36
N LEU A 53 28.39 10.89 1.31
CA LEU A 53 27.74 10.28 2.49
C LEU A 53 28.46 8.99 2.91
N ASP A 54 28.92 8.19 1.95
CA ASP A 54 29.71 6.98 2.22
C ASP A 54 31.01 7.30 2.95
N LYS A 55 31.75 8.33 2.51
CA LYS A 55 32.96 8.78 3.19
C LYS A 55 32.71 9.24 4.62
N LYS A 56 31.63 10.00 4.86
CA LYS A 56 31.24 10.44 6.21
C LYS A 56 30.85 9.26 7.10
N ALA A 57 30.07 8.31 6.58
CA ALA A 57 29.70 7.11 7.32
C ALA A 57 30.92 6.28 7.74
N LEU A 58 31.87 6.05 6.83
CA LEU A 58 33.11 5.32 7.12
C LEU A 58 34.02 6.09 8.10
N GLN A 59 34.06 7.43 8.03
CA GLN A 59 34.78 8.24 9.00
C GLN A 59 34.24 8.10 10.42
N ILE A 60 32.89 8.08 10.59
CA ILE A 60 32.26 7.87 11.89
C ILE A 60 32.53 6.44 12.35
N LEU A 61 32.31 5.45 11.47
CA LEU A 61 32.52 4.02 11.76
C LEU A 61 33.93 3.75 12.29
N SER A 62 34.97 4.38 11.70
CA SER A 62 36.36 4.18 12.10
C SER A 62 36.68 4.64 13.54
N GLN A 63 35.82 5.46 14.14
CA GLN A 63 35.94 5.93 15.51
C GLN A 63 35.15 5.10 16.53
N MET A 64 34.28 4.19 16.05
CA MET A 64 33.38 3.42 16.89
C MET A 64 34.05 2.18 17.50
N THR A 65 33.74 1.91 18.77
CA THR A 65 34.08 0.64 19.41
C THR A 65 33.09 -0.45 18.96
N LEU A 66 33.37 -1.71 19.27
CA LEU A 66 32.46 -2.81 18.97
C LEU A 66 31.11 -2.65 19.70
N GLU A 67 31.13 -2.19 20.95
CA GLU A 67 29.93 -1.95 21.77
C GLU A 67 29.04 -0.88 21.12
N GLU A 68 29.63 0.21 20.64
CA GLU A 68 28.92 1.27 19.96
C GLU A 68 28.34 0.80 18.61
N LYS A 69 29.08 -0.03 17.87
CA LYS A 69 28.59 -0.64 16.63
C LYS A 69 27.42 -1.58 16.89
N ALA A 70 27.53 -2.48 17.87
CA ALA A 70 26.48 -3.40 18.24
C ALA A 70 25.22 -2.66 18.73
N GLY A 71 25.37 -1.58 19.50
CA GLY A 71 24.28 -0.71 19.90
C GLY A 71 23.52 -0.08 18.73
N GLN A 72 24.22 0.32 17.66
CA GLN A 72 23.55 0.87 16.46
C GLN A 72 22.65 -0.16 15.76
N MET A 73 22.90 -1.45 15.94
CA MET A 73 22.07 -2.52 15.34
C MET A 73 20.79 -2.80 16.14
N LEU A 74 20.60 -2.19 17.30
CA LEU A 74 19.39 -2.32 18.12
C LEU A 74 18.33 -1.29 17.72
N ASN A 75 17.11 -1.78 17.46
CA ASN A 75 15.90 -0.98 17.34
C ASN A 75 14.97 -1.28 18.53
N LEU A 76 14.89 -0.35 19.49
CA LEU A 76 14.23 -0.50 20.78
C LEU A 76 12.83 0.14 20.77
N GLY A 77 11.87 -0.46 21.47
CA GLY A 77 10.54 0.15 21.64
C GLY A 77 10.54 1.33 22.60
N LEU A 78 9.88 2.44 22.26
CA LEU A 78 9.77 3.62 23.14
C LEU A 78 9.25 3.28 24.55
N PRO A 79 8.21 2.42 24.74
CA PRO A 79 7.71 2.09 26.08
C PRO A 79 8.78 1.52 27.03
N THR A 80 9.83 0.90 26.48
CA THR A 80 10.97 0.37 27.30
C THR A 80 11.78 1.48 27.97
N LEU A 81 11.75 2.71 27.46
CA LEU A 81 12.43 3.87 28.05
C LEU A 81 11.56 4.59 29.11
N LEU A 82 10.28 4.19 29.21
CA LEU A 82 9.33 4.87 30.10
C LEU A 82 9.19 4.15 31.45
N THR A 83 8.59 4.84 32.42
CA THR A 83 8.21 4.24 33.70
C THR A 83 7.19 3.12 33.50
N GLY A 84 7.22 2.10 34.34
CA GLY A 84 6.35 0.91 34.25
C GLY A 84 6.88 -0.15 33.27
N THR A 85 6.04 -1.11 32.87
CA THR A 85 6.37 -2.18 31.95
C THR A 85 6.03 -1.81 30.51
N TYR A 86 6.54 -2.53 29.51
CA TYR A 86 6.32 -2.24 28.08
C TYR A 86 4.82 -2.15 27.72
N TRP A 87 4.04 -3.13 28.13
CA TRP A 87 2.63 -3.26 27.77
C TRP A 87 1.66 -2.51 28.71
N GLU A 88 2.20 -1.84 29.72
CA GLU A 88 1.37 -1.12 30.68
C GLU A 88 0.67 0.08 30.03
N PRO A 89 -0.67 0.18 30.15
CA PRO A 89 -1.39 1.35 29.67
C PRO A 89 -0.97 2.61 30.45
N ARG A 90 -0.66 3.68 29.73
CA ARG A 90 -0.22 4.96 30.29
C ARG A 90 -1.04 6.10 29.72
N ASP A 91 -1.35 7.09 30.54
CA ASP A 91 -2.00 8.32 30.10
C ASP A 91 -0.99 9.44 29.75
N THR A 92 0.29 9.23 30.06
CA THR A 92 1.39 10.15 29.76
C THR A 92 2.66 9.36 29.42
N ALA A 93 3.65 10.02 28.81
CA ALA A 93 4.99 9.46 28.62
C ALA A 93 5.96 10.10 29.62
N VAL A 94 6.36 9.34 30.63
CA VAL A 94 7.36 9.76 31.63
C VAL A 94 8.60 8.88 31.45
N PHE A 95 9.72 9.48 31.12
CA PHE A 95 10.99 8.76 30.98
C PHE A 95 11.49 8.26 32.33
N ASP A 96 11.95 7.01 32.36
CA ASP A 96 12.70 6.45 33.46
C ASP A 96 14.20 6.74 33.22
N THR A 97 14.77 7.62 34.03
CA THR A 97 16.16 8.06 33.85
C THR A 97 17.18 6.93 33.96
N ALA A 98 16.89 5.90 34.78
CA ALA A 98 17.76 4.73 34.90
C ALA A 98 17.71 3.87 33.63
N LYS A 99 16.51 3.66 33.08
CA LYS A 99 16.34 2.94 31.80
C LYS A 99 16.97 3.71 30.64
N VAL A 100 16.79 5.03 30.60
CA VAL A 100 17.43 5.89 29.59
C VAL A 100 18.95 5.77 29.66
N ALA A 101 19.54 5.88 30.86
CA ALA A 101 20.98 5.71 31.05
C ALA A 101 21.46 4.30 30.64
N TYR A 102 20.66 3.28 30.91
CA TYR A 102 20.99 1.90 30.57
C TYR A 102 20.89 1.65 29.05
N PHE A 103 19.75 1.94 28.44
CA PHE A 103 19.52 1.60 27.03
C PHE A 103 20.18 2.57 26.05
N LEU A 104 20.16 3.86 26.31
CA LEU A 104 20.75 4.86 25.44
C LEU A 104 22.20 5.18 25.85
N GLY A 105 22.48 5.33 27.15
CA GLY A 105 23.82 5.69 27.63
C GLY A 105 24.82 4.55 27.51
N LYS A 106 24.49 3.35 28.04
CA LYS A 106 25.41 2.20 28.02
C LYS A 106 25.42 1.49 26.68
N TYR A 107 24.24 1.17 26.12
CA TYR A 107 24.13 0.37 24.89
C TYR A 107 24.08 1.20 23.63
N GLY A 108 23.69 2.48 23.68
CA GLY A 108 23.69 3.35 22.51
C GLY A 108 22.73 2.90 21.42
N ALA A 109 21.46 2.54 21.77
CA ALA A 109 20.46 2.05 20.83
C ALA A 109 20.39 2.93 19.56
N GLY A 110 20.53 2.31 18.40
CA GLY A 110 20.64 3.02 17.12
C GLY A 110 19.31 3.53 16.59
N SER A 111 18.20 2.90 17.01
CA SER A 111 16.85 3.25 16.59
C SER A 111 15.86 3.07 17.74
N ILE A 112 14.79 3.85 17.70
CA ILE A 112 13.62 3.73 18.57
C ILE A 112 12.38 3.63 17.68
N HIS A 113 11.37 2.86 18.13
CA HIS A 113 10.11 2.74 17.42
C HIS A 113 8.90 2.74 18.35
N ASN A 114 7.71 2.70 17.76
CA ASN A 114 6.42 2.66 18.42
C ASN A 114 5.99 3.94 19.15
N MET A 115 4.71 3.96 19.54
CA MET A 115 4.09 5.01 20.32
C MET A 115 4.27 4.76 21.84
N PRO A 116 4.07 5.78 22.68
CA PRO A 116 4.30 5.64 24.12
C PRO A 116 3.32 4.70 24.81
N SER A 117 2.09 4.59 24.32
CA SER A 117 1.02 3.74 24.86
C SER A 117 -0.21 3.75 23.97
N SER A 118 -1.02 2.70 24.00
CA SER A 118 -2.33 2.66 23.35
C SER A 118 -3.38 3.62 23.97
N ASN A 119 -3.12 4.17 25.15
CA ASN A 119 -4.02 5.12 25.81
C ASN A 119 -3.76 6.59 25.44
N VAL A 120 -2.60 6.87 24.85
CA VAL A 120 -2.18 8.23 24.49
C VAL A 120 -2.04 8.37 23.00
N LEU A 121 -2.73 9.32 22.41
CA LEU A 121 -2.49 9.77 21.04
C LEU A 121 -1.75 11.11 21.09
N PRO A 122 -0.42 11.12 20.88
CA PRO A 122 0.37 12.33 21.00
C PRO A 122 0.14 13.30 19.83
N GLY A 123 -0.02 14.60 20.12
CA GLY A 123 0.10 15.64 19.11
C GLY A 123 1.56 15.94 18.76
N LYS A 124 1.78 16.73 17.71
CA LYS A 124 3.15 17.04 17.19
C LYS A 124 4.07 17.66 18.27
N GLU A 125 3.55 18.50 19.16
CA GLU A 125 4.33 19.12 20.23
C GLU A 125 4.71 18.11 21.32
N PHE A 126 3.86 17.13 21.58
CA PHE A 126 4.15 16.06 22.52
C PHE A 126 5.22 15.11 21.93
N TRP A 127 5.08 14.71 20.66
CA TRP A 127 6.09 13.95 19.95
C TRP A 127 7.43 14.68 19.90
N PHE A 128 7.42 15.98 19.61
CA PHE A 128 8.64 16.80 19.61
C PHE A 128 9.38 16.71 20.95
N ARG A 129 8.68 16.80 22.09
CA ARG A 129 9.31 16.67 23.41
C ARG A 129 9.92 15.29 23.63
N ILE A 130 9.23 14.22 23.20
CA ILE A 130 9.76 12.84 23.28
C ILE A 130 11.03 12.71 22.45
N VAL A 131 10.95 13.03 21.17
CA VAL A 131 12.08 12.87 20.25
C VAL A 131 13.25 13.76 20.66
N LYS A 132 12.96 15.02 21.03
CA LYS A 132 14.00 15.95 21.51
C LYS A 132 14.73 15.42 22.74
N TYR A 133 14.00 14.88 23.72
CA TYR A 133 14.62 14.32 24.93
C TYR A 133 15.59 13.18 24.60
N ILE A 134 15.16 12.25 23.73
CA ILE A 134 15.98 11.11 23.29
C ILE A 134 17.22 11.61 22.53
N GLN A 135 17.04 12.51 21.58
CA GLN A 135 18.13 13.04 20.76
C GLN A 135 19.14 13.86 21.56
N ASP A 136 18.64 14.74 22.43
CA ASP A 136 19.52 15.52 23.33
C ASP A 136 20.35 14.60 24.23
N TYR A 137 19.74 13.52 24.75
CA TYR A 137 20.46 12.54 25.55
C TYR A 137 21.58 11.87 24.72
N MET A 138 21.27 11.36 23.53
CA MET A 138 22.23 10.69 22.65
C MET A 138 23.37 11.60 22.24
N MET A 139 23.07 12.84 21.88
CA MET A 139 24.06 13.78 21.36
C MET A 139 25.00 14.34 22.46
N HIS A 140 24.51 14.44 23.70
CA HIS A 140 25.27 15.10 24.77
C HIS A 140 25.77 14.15 25.86
N HIS A 141 25.25 12.91 25.94
CA HIS A 141 25.61 11.95 26.98
C HIS A 141 26.24 10.66 26.45
N THR A 142 26.47 10.56 25.12
CA THR A 142 27.23 9.46 24.50
C THR A 142 28.55 9.99 23.88
N ARG A 143 29.55 9.14 23.76
CA ARG A 143 30.91 9.56 23.35
C ARG A 143 30.96 10.17 21.95
N LEU A 144 30.23 9.61 20.98
CA LEU A 144 30.25 10.06 19.59
C LEU A 144 29.04 10.93 19.21
N GLY A 145 28.06 11.07 20.09
CA GLY A 145 26.88 11.90 19.82
C GLY A 145 26.07 11.45 18.62
N ILE A 146 26.01 10.13 18.33
CA ILE A 146 25.29 9.61 17.17
C ILE A 146 23.77 9.67 17.43
N PRO A 147 22.99 10.39 16.60
CA PRO A 147 21.55 10.52 16.80
C PRO A 147 20.82 9.19 16.59
N VAL A 148 19.66 9.02 17.24
CA VAL A 148 18.75 7.88 17.02
C VAL A 148 17.96 8.07 15.72
N ILE A 149 17.62 6.98 15.00
CA ILE A 149 16.53 7.03 14.01
C ILE A 149 15.23 6.65 14.71
N TYR A 150 14.19 7.48 14.60
CA TYR A 150 12.86 7.13 15.09
C TYR A 150 12.02 6.56 13.95
N GLY A 151 11.64 5.28 14.07
CA GLY A 151 10.79 4.57 13.12
C GLY A 151 9.35 4.39 13.64
N ILE A 152 8.38 4.38 12.72
CA ILE A 152 6.98 4.20 13.07
C ILE A 152 6.18 3.59 11.91
N ASP A 153 5.07 2.91 12.22
CA ASP A 153 4.14 2.36 11.24
C ASP A 153 3.07 3.39 10.85
N ASP A 154 3.44 4.36 10.04
CA ASP A 154 2.51 5.32 9.45
C ASP A 154 1.94 4.76 8.15
N ILE A 155 0.97 3.83 8.27
CA ILE A 155 0.49 2.97 7.16
C ILE A 155 -0.40 3.73 6.19
N HIS A 156 -1.32 4.57 6.70
CA HIS A 156 -2.23 5.35 5.87
C HIS A 156 -2.38 6.79 6.38
N GLY A 157 -1.28 7.51 6.43
CA GLY A 157 -1.12 8.83 7.04
C GLY A 157 -0.23 8.73 8.27
N ALA A 158 0.08 9.85 8.92
CA ALA A 158 0.80 9.87 10.19
C ALA A 158 -0.15 9.43 11.31
N ASN A 159 -0.60 8.18 11.25
CA ASN A 159 -1.74 7.66 12.00
C ASN A 159 -1.58 7.69 13.52
N TYR A 160 -0.37 7.81 14.02
CA TYR A 160 -0.09 7.95 15.46
C TYR A 160 0.17 9.39 15.91
N VAL A 161 -0.17 10.37 15.07
CA VAL A 161 -0.07 11.79 15.39
C VAL A 161 -1.49 12.37 15.51
N LYS A 162 -1.83 12.94 16.69
CA LYS A 162 -3.13 13.56 16.90
C LYS A 162 -3.33 14.75 15.95
N GLY A 163 -4.47 14.76 15.26
CA GLY A 163 -4.84 15.79 14.31
C GLY A 163 -4.24 15.62 12.92
N SER A 164 -3.49 14.54 12.66
CA SER A 164 -3.07 14.16 11.31
C SER A 164 -4.23 13.61 10.48
N THR A 165 -4.04 13.59 9.18
CA THR A 165 -4.97 13.03 8.20
C THR A 165 -4.88 11.51 8.18
N LEU A 166 -6.00 10.80 8.38
CA LEU A 166 -6.11 9.37 8.06
C LEU A 166 -6.55 9.22 6.62
N LEU A 167 -5.64 8.77 5.79
CA LEU A 167 -5.84 8.57 4.35
C LEU A 167 -6.59 7.26 4.08
N PRO A 168 -7.12 7.02 2.86
CA PRO A 168 -7.57 5.69 2.48
C PRO A 168 -6.43 4.67 2.67
N GLN A 169 -6.78 3.46 3.14
CA GLN A 169 -5.81 2.36 3.25
C GLN A 169 -5.23 2.00 1.87
N GLN A 170 -4.08 1.33 1.82
CA GLN A 170 -3.39 1.04 0.56
C GLN A 170 -4.26 0.28 -0.45
N ILE A 171 -5.12 -0.64 0.00
CA ILE A 171 -6.07 -1.33 -0.88
C ILE A 171 -7.05 -0.36 -1.55
N ALA A 172 -7.49 0.68 -0.84
CA ALA A 172 -8.35 1.72 -1.39
C ALA A 172 -7.57 2.64 -2.34
N ILE A 173 -6.32 2.98 -2.01
CA ILE A 173 -5.45 3.75 -2.92
C ILE A 173 -5.19 2.94 -4.21
N ALA A 174 -4.98 1.63 -4.13
CA ALA A 174 -4.85 0.77 -5.31
C ALA A 174 -6.10 0.79 -6.18
N ALA A 175 -7.30 0.79 -5.57
CA ALA A 175 -8.57 0.86 -6.28
C ALA A 175 -8.77 2.17 -7.06
N THR A 176 -7.99 3.22 -6.78
CA THR A 176 -7.98 4.42 -7.61
C THR A 176 -7.38 4.17 -8.99
N TRP A 177 -6.48 3.21 -9.15
CA TRP A 177 -5.67 3.02 -10.36
C TRP A 177 -5.01 4.32 -10.84
N ASN A 178 -4.68 5.18 -9.89
CA ASN A 178 -4.09 6.48 -10.11
C ASN A 178 -2.85 6.65 -9.26
N THR A 179 -1.68 6.62 -9.88
CA THR A 179 -0.39 6.74 -9.19
C THR A 179 -0.21 8.08 -8.48
N ASP A 180 -0.91 9.13 -8.93
CA ASP A 180 -0.86 10.44 -8.27
C ASP A 180 -1.48 10.37 -6.86
N MET A 181 -2.52 9.53 -6.66
CA MET A 181 -3.11 9.32 -5.33
C MET A 181 -2.14 8.62 -4.39
N ALA A 182 -1.36 7.66 -4.88
CA ALA A 182 -0.29 7.02 -4.11
C ALA A 182 0.84 8.02 -3.77
N TYR A 183 1.24 8.88 -4.73
CA TYR A 183 2.20 9.95 -4.49
C TYR A 183 1.72 10.92 -3.41
N GLN A 184 0.49 11.40 -3.51
CA GLN A 184 -0.11 12.32 -2.53
C GLN A 184 -0.20 11.66 -1.14
N SER A 185 -0.54 10.37 -1.08
CA SER A 185 -0.57 9.62 0.18
C SER A 185 0.82 9.57 0.83
N GLY A 186 1.87 9.30 0.06
CA GLY A 186 3.25 9.34 0.54
C GLY A 186 3.68 10.74 0.99
N TYR A 187 3.30 11.77 0.23
CA TYR A 187 3.62 13.16 0.53
C TYR A 187 2.97 13.65 1.83
N ILE A 188 1.66 13.42 2.00
CA ILE A 188 0.91 13.84 3.19
C ILE A 188 1.44 13.11 4.42
N THR A 189 1.57 11.78 4.34
CA THR A 189 2.12 10.94 5.42
C THR A 189 3.49 11.47 5.86
N SER A 190 4.40 11.66 4.91
CA SER A 190 5.75 12.14 5.16
C SER A 190 5.78 13.52 5.83
N TYR A 191 5.00 14.48 5.31
CA TYR A 191 4.92 15.82 5.87
C TYR A 191 4.42 15.80 7.32
N GLU A 192 3.36 15.05 7.60
CA GLU A 192 2.73 15.00 8.93
C GLU A 192 3.56 14.18 9.93
N SER A 193 4.25 13.11 9.50
CA SER A 193 5.22 12.37 10.33
C SER A 193 6.40 13.26 10.73
N ARG A 194 6.91 14.05 9.79
CA ARG A 194 8.02 14.98 10.08
C ARG A 194 7.61 16.14 10.98
N ALA A 195 6.34 16.53 10.98
CA ALA A 195 5.82 17.50 11.95
C ALA A 195 5.93 16.98 13.39
N ALA A 196 5.92 15.66 13.58
CA ALA A 196 6.14 14.98 14.85
C ALA A 196 7.61 14.56 15.07
N SER A 197 8.52 14.96 14.18
CA SER A 197 9.95 14.57 14.18
C SER A 197 10.19 13.07 13.96
N LEU A 198 9.28 12.38 13.24
CA LEU A 198 9.37 10.96 12.91
C LEU A 198 9.93 10.81 11.49
N PRO A 199 11.23 10.47 11.31
CA PRO A 199 11.89 10.52 10.01
C PRO A 199 11.87 9.22 9.22
N TRP A 200 11.43 8.09 9.79
CA TRP A 200 11.48 6.77 9.19
C TRP A 200 10.11 6.09 9.27
N ASN A 201 9.51 5.81 8.12
CA ASN A 201 8.20 5.16 8.04
C ASN A 201 8.35 3.69 7.60
N TYR A 202 7.77 2.75 8.37
CA TYR A 202 7.71 1.33 8.03
C TYR A 202 6.58 1.04 7.02
N ASN A 203 6.63 1.73 5.91
CA ASN A 203 5.69 1.68 4.79
C ASN A 203 6.39 2.16 3.51
N PRO A 204 5.99 1.80 2.27
CA PRO A 204 4.78 1.07 1.89
C PRO A 204 4.91 -0.46 1.98
N ASN A 205 3.74 -1.13 2.11
CA ASN A 205 3.63 -2.56 1.97
C ASN A 205 3.71 -2.94 0.47
N ALA A 206 4.65 -3.81 0.12
CA ALA A 206 4.90 -4.29 -1.24
C ALA A 206 4.52 -5.77 -1.42
N ASP A 207 3.77 -6.33 -0.48
CA ASP A 207 3.31 -7.73 -0.52
C ASP A 207 2.24 -7.95 -1.58
N ILE A 208 2.28 -9.11 -2.22
CA ILE A 208 1.23 -9.62 -3.08
C ILE A 208 0.17 -10.32 -2.24
N ALA A 209 -1.08 -9.85 -2.28
CA ALA A 209 -2.18 -10.46 -1.54
C ALA A 209 -2.70 -11.70 -2.28
N CYS A 210 -2.06 -12.84 -2.08
CA CYS A 210 -2.42 -14.10 -2.77
C CYS A 210 -3.73 -14.73 -2.26
N SER A 211 -4.15 -14.38 -1.05
CA SER A 211 -5.37 -14.95 -0.45
C SER A 211 -6.17 -13.87 0.26
N PRO A 212 -7.47 -13.72 -0.04
CA PRO A 212 -8.34 -12.81 0.69
C PRO A 212 -8.60 -13.23 2.15
N LEU A 213 -8.20 -14.43 2.56
CA LEU A 213 -8.21 -14.85 3.98
C LEU A 213 -7.12 -14.14 4.80
N TRP A 214 -6.08 -13.62 4.15
CA TRP A 214 -4.97 -12.97 4.84
C TRP A 214 -5.40 -11.71 5.56
N GLY A 215 -5.04 -11.60 6.85
CA GLY A 215 -5.46 -10.52 7.73
C GLY A 215 -4.96 -9.13 7.34
N ARG A 216 -3.92 -9.05 6.48
CA ARG A 216 -3.25 -7.80 6.09
C ARG A 216 -3.55 -7.35 4.65
N ILE A 217 -4.53 -7.96 3.98
CA ILE A 217 -4.88 -7.57 2.61
C ILE A 217 -5.24 -6.08 2.49
N GLY A 218 -5.89 -5.51 3.50
CA GLY A 218 -6.23 -4.08 3.55
C GLY A 218 -5.01 -3.15 3.51
N GLU A 219 -3.85 -3.63 4.00
CA GLU A 219 -2.58 -2.90 3.99
C GLU A 219 -1.81 -3.03 2.66
N SER A 220 -2.22 -3.93 1.77
CA SER A 220 -1.56 -4.17 0.48
C SER A 220 -2.19 -3.35 -0.65
N PHE A 221 -1.50 -3.25 -1.79
CA PHE A 221 -2.06 -2.69 -3.01
C PHE A 221 -2.77 -3.73 -3.89
N GLY A 222 -3.15 -4.90 -3.32
CA GLY A 222 -3.93 -5.93 -3.99
C GLY A 222 -3.14 -7.14 -4.46
N GLU A 223 -3.58 -7.77 -5.56
CA GLU A 223 -3.05 -9.06 -6.03
C GLU A 223 -2.10 -8.95 -7.22
N ASP A 224 -2.05 -7.80 -7.90
CA ASP A 224 -1.30 -7.67 -9.15
C ASP A 224 0.11 -7.07 -8.95
N PRO A 225 1.17 -7.77 -9.40
CA PRO A 225 2.55 -7.32 -9.23
C PRO A 225 2.87 -5.99 -9.90
N TYR A 226 2.27 -5.71 -11.07
CA TYR A 226 2.53 -4.48 -11.82
C TYR A 226 1.84 -3.28 -11.15
N LEU A 227 0.57 -3.41 -10.78
CA LEU A 227 -0.18 -2.37 -10.06
C LEU A 227 0.52 -2.04 -8.73
N ILE A 228 0.90 -3.07 -7.94
CA ILE A 228 1.63 -2.90 -6.68
C ILE A 228 2.95 -2.16 -6.93
N SER A 229 3.70 -2.55 -7.97
CA SER A 229 4.99 -1.93 -8.28
C SER A 229 4.86 -0.44 -8.59
N GLU A 230 3.84 -0.03 -9.36
CA GLU A 230 3.58 1.37 -9.70
C GLU A 230 3.14 2.17 -8.47
N MET A 231 2.23 1.61 -7.66
CA MET A 231 1.72 2.28 -6.44
C MET A 231 2.82 2.44 -5.38
N VAL A 232 3.61 1.39 -5.12
CA VAL A 232 4.75 1.41 -4.18
C VAL A 232 5.79 2.45 -4.60
N LEU A 233 6.17 2.45 -5.88
CA LEU A 233 7.11 3.43 -6.43
C LEU A 233 6.59 4.86 -6.25
N SER A 234 5.33 5.09 -6.56
CA SER A 234 4.74 6.41 -6.50
C SER A 234 4.60 6.91 -5.06
N TYR A 235 4.15 6.07 -4.14
CA TYR A 235 4.13 6.37 -2.71
C TYR A 235 5.54 6.74 -2.18
N MET A 236 6.54 5.92 -2.51
CA MET A 236 7.94 6.21 -2.14
C MET A 236 8.41 7.55 -2.68
N LYS A 237 8.14 7.85 -3.95
CA LYS A 237 8.48 9.16 -4.55
C LYS A 237 7.80 10.33 -3.84
N GLY A 238 6.56 10.16 -3.38
CA GLY A 238 5.87 11.16 -2.55
C GLY A 238 6.52 11.37 -1.18
N SER A 239 7.01 10.29 -0.57
CA SER A 239 7.62 10.31 0.76
C SER A 239 9.06 10.83 0.75
N GLN A 240 9.92 10.31 -0.13
CA GLN A 240 11.35 10.61 -0.14
C GLN A 240 11.69 11.84 -1.00
N ARG A 241 10.95 12.06 -2.10
CA ARG A 241 11.20 13.12 -3.09
C ARG A 241 12.67 13.16 -3.53
N ASP A 242 13.12 14.29 -4.07
CA ASP A 242 14.49 14.43 -4.60
C ASP A 242 15.54 14.72 -3.51
N ASN A 243 15.13 15.14 -2.32
CA ASN A 243 16.02 15.50 -1.22
C ASN A 243 15.50 14.97 0.11
N LEU A 244 15.98 13.82 0.51
CA LEU A 244 15.60 13.19 1.79
C LEU A 244 16.03 14.01 3.02
N GLY A 245 17.05 14.83 2.92
CA GLY A 245 17.47 15.77 3.97
C GLY A 245 16.50 16.93 4.21
N ASP A 246 15.45 17.08 3.37
CA ASP A 246 14.38 18.04 3.60
C ASP A 246 13.57 17.69 4.86
N THR A 247 13.12 18.73 5.56
CA THR A 247 12.39 18.57 6.83
C THR A 247 11.00 17.95 6.69
N THR A 248 10.50 17.80 5.48
CA THR A 248 9.18 17.23 5.18
C THR A 248 9.25 15.85 4.52
N CYS A 249 10.47 15.30 4.31
CA CYS A 249 10.69 13.98 3.73
C CYS A 249 10.95 12.90 4.79
N THR A 250 10.40 11.71 4.61
CA THR A 250 10.70 10.51 5.40
C THR A 250 11.38 9.45 4.55
N ALA A 251 12.30 8.70 5.14
CA ALA A 251 12.74 7.44 4.54
C ALA A 251 11.60 6.43 4.61
N VAL A 252 11.37 5.69 3.51
CA VAL A 252 10.45 4.56 3.50
C VAL A 252 11.17 3.26 3.88
N CYS A 253 10.41 2.31 4.44
CA CYS A 253 10.84 0.94 4.65
C CYS A 253 9.90 0.01 3.90
N LEU A 254 10.35 -0.50 2.75
CA LEU A 254 9.56 -1.45 1.96
C LEU A 254 9.32 -2.73 2.77
N LYS A 255 8.10 -3.24 2.79
CA LYS A 255 7.77 -4.44 3.57
C LYS A 255 6.73 -5.30 2.89
N HIS A 256 6.75 -6.61 3.11
CA HIS A 256 7.73 -7.41 3.89
C HIS A 256 8.49 -8.31 2.94
N PHE A 257 9.79 -8.24 2.93
CA PHE A 257 10.64 -9.03 2.02
C PHE A 257 10.89 -10.41 2.62
N LEU A 258 10.31 -11.51 2.10
CA LEU A 258 9.68 -11.70 0.82
C LEU A 258 8.60 -12.79 0.94
N GLY A 259 7.47 -12.63 0.21
CA GLY A 259 6.47 -13.69 0.07
C GLY A 259 5.43 -13.80 1.20
N TYR A 260 5.23 -12.75 1.99
CA TYR A 260 4.36 -12.75 3.18
C TYR A 260 2.90 -13.03 2.88
N GLY A 261 2.33 -12.39 1.85
CA GLY A 261 0.92 -12.56 1.47
C GLY A 261 0.56 -13.93 0.87
N ALA A 262 1.56 -14.84 0.71
CA ALA A 262 1.37 -16.22 0.23
C ALA A 262 1.35 -17.27 1.34
N GLY A 263 1.19 -16.86 2.61
CA GLY A 263 1.10 -17.79 3.74
C GLY A 263 0.01 -18.85 3.56
N LEU A 264 0.29 -20.08 3.96
CA LEU A 264 -0.65 -21.19 3.83
C LEU A 264 -2.00 -20.87 4.46
N ASN A 265 -3.07 -21.13 3.70
CA ASN A 265 -4.46 -20.83 4.08
C ASN A 265 -4.72 -19.34 4.39
N GLY A 266 -3.91 -18.43 3.83
CA GLY A 266 -4.00 -17.00 4.11
C GLY A 266 -3.78 -16.62 5.57
N LYS A 267 -3.03 -17.42 6.33
CA LYS A 267 -2.75 -17.14 7.74
C LYS A 267 -1.53 -16.26 7.88
N ASP A 268 -1.66 -15.28 8.73
CA ASP A 268 -0.58 -14.36 9.06
C ASP A 268 0.59 -15.11 9.70
N ARG A 269 1.83 -14.80 9.26
CA ARG A 269 3.08 -15.42 9.69
C ARG A 269 3.20 -16.92 9.36
N ALA A 270 2.29 -17.50 8.57
CA ALA A 270 2.36 -18.89 8.16
C ALA A 270 3.42 -19.11 7.10
N ASN A 271 3.96 -20.36 7.06
CA ASN A 271 4.89 -20.75 6.01
C ASN A 271 4.25 -20.60 4.62
N ALA A 272 4.98 -20.04 3.67
CA ALA A 272 4.59 -19.95 2.27
C ALA A 272 5.33 -20.99 1.44
N LEU A 273 4.64 -21.63 0.49
CA LEU A 273 5.26 -22.57 -0.47
C LEU A 273 5.30 -21.90 -1.84
N ILE A 274 6.44 -21.35 -2.20
CA ILE A 274 6.60 -20.55 -3.42
C ILE A 274 7.77 -21.13 -4.24
N PRO A 275 7.50 -21.67 -5.45
CA PRO A 275 8.57 -22.00 -6.38
C PRO A 275 9.44 -20.78 -6.71
N GLU A 276 10.73 -21.00 -6.91
CA GLU A 276 11.69 -19.90 -7.14
C GLU A 276 11.33 -19.03 -8.34
N ASN A 277 10.91 -19.63 -9.46
CA ASN A 277 10.48 -18.90 -10.64
C ASN A 277 9.23 -18.03 -10.37
N TYR A 278 8.27 -18.51 -9.54
CA TYR A 278 7.11 -17.72 -9.09
C TYR A 278 7.53 -16.56 -8.20
N LEU A 279 8.48 -16.81 -7.28
CA LEU A 279 9.04 -15.78 -6.42
C LEU A 279 9.61 -14.63 -7.25
N ARG A 280 10.38 -14.96 -8.30
CA ARG A 280 11.01 -14.00 -9.22
C ARG A 280 10.02 -13.33 -10.14
N GLN A 281 8.99 -14.05 -10.61
CA GLN A 281 8.00 -13.54 -11.54
C GLN A 281 7.05 -12.53 -10.88
N TYR A 282 6.63 -12.79 -9.64
CA TYR A 282 5.54 -12.05 -9.03
C TYR A 282 5.96 -11.26 -7.79
N PHE A 283 6.77 -11.82 -6.88
CA PHE A 283 7.01 -11.22 -5.56
C PHE A 283 8.20 -10.26 -5.52
N ILE A 284 9.22 -10.47 -6.34
CA ILE A 284 10.41 -9.59 -6.39
C ILE A 284 10.12 -8.25 -7.09
N PRO A 285 9.34 -8.16 -8.19
CA PRO A 285 9.22 -6.94 -8.98
C PRO A 285 8.80 -5.68 -8.21
N PRO A 286 7.84 -5.70 -7.25
CA PRO A 286 7.50 -4.52 -6.49
C PRO A 286 8.68 -3.95 -5.67
N PHE A 287 9.46 -4.82 -5.06
CA PHE A 287 10.67 -4.42 -4.33
C PHE A 287 11.75 -3.91 -5.28
N LYS A 288 12.03 -4.66 -6.36
CA LYS A 288 13.04 -4.29 -7.35
C LYS A 288 12.81 -2.90 -7.89
N LYS A 289 11.59 -2.58 -8.30
CA LYS A 289 11.25 -1.27 -8.89
C LYS A 289 11.51 -0.11 -7.92
N ALA A 290 11.17 -0.27 -6.66
CA ALA A 290 11.42 0.74 -5.63
C ALA A 290 12.90 0.82 -5.23
N ILE A 291 13.62 -0.32 -5.18
CA ILE A 291 15.08 -0.38 -4.92
C ILE A 291 15.85 0.33 -6.02
N ASP A 292 15.53 0.07 -7.29
CA ASP A 292 16.14 0.71 -8.43
C ASP A 292 15.92 2.24 -8.43
N ALA A 293 14.82 2.70 -7.81
CA ALA A 293 14.48 4.11 -7.64
C ALA A 293 15.03 4.72 -6.34
N GLY A 294 15.82 3.98 -5.54
CA GLY A 294 16.52 4.51 -4.38
C GLY A 294 15.83 4.32 -3.02
N ALA A 295 15.09 3.24 -2.83
CA ALA A 295 14.58 2.86 -1.50
C ALA A 295 15.73 2.67 -0.50
N LEU A 296 15.55 3.13 0.75
CA LEU A 296 16.62 3.22 1.74
C LEU A 296 16.55 2.17 2.82
N SER A 297 15.44 1.51 3.01
CA SER A 297 15.32 0.40 3.94
C SER A 297 14.31 -0.64 3.47
N VAL A 298 14.52 -1.89 3.92
CA VAL A 298 13.66 -3.03 3.65
C VAL A 298 13.46 -3.80 4.96
N MET A 299 12.22 -4.09 5.30
CA MET A 299 11.87 -4.95 6.43
C MET A 299 11.66 -6.39 5.94
N ILE A 300 12.26 -7.34 6.67
CA ILE A 300 12.16 -8.75 6.34
C ILE A 300 10.80 -9.30 6.79
N SER A 301 10.27 -10.25 6.04
CA SER A 301 8.98 -10.87 6.29
C SER A 301 9.00 -11.82 7.50
N SER A 302 7.94 -11.76 8.29
CA SER A 302 7.78 -12.55 9.53
C SER A 302 7.50 -14.04 9.30
N ASN A 303 7.26 -14.47 8.06
CA ASN A 303 6.96 -15.86 7.75
C ASN A 303 8.21 -16.68 7.41
N ALA A 304 8.02 -17.96 7.17
CA ALA A 304 8.97 -18.82 6.47
C ALA A 304 8.56 -18.97 5.01
N VAL A 305 9.52 -19.13 4.11
CA VAL A 305 9.28 -19.51 2.71
C VAL A 305 9.96 -20.86 2.47
N ASN A 306 9.20 -21.81 1.96
CA ASN A 306 9.66 -23.18 1.72
C ASN A 306 10.30 -23.84 2.96
N GLY A 307 9.78 -23.50 4.16
CA GLY A 307 10.22 -24.03 5.44
C GLY A 307 11.39 -23.28 6.10
N LEU A 308 12.03 -22.31 5.41
CA LEU A 308 13.12 -21.52 5.97
C LEU A 308 12.61 -20.12 6.38
N PRO A 309 12.72 -19.74 7.69
CA PRO A 309 12.34 -18.41 8.15
C PRO A 309 13.11 -17.31 7.39
N CYS A 310 12.39 -16.25 6.95
CA CYS A 310 12.98 -15.22 6.12
C CYS A 310 14.14 -14.49 6.80
N HIS A 311 14.08 -14.30 8.12
CA HIS A 311 15.13 -13.62 8.91
C HIS A 311 16.47 -14.35 8.96
N ILE A 312 16.52 -15.64 8.68
CA ILE A 312 17.76 -16.43 8.59
C ILE A 312 18.04 -16.94 7.17
N ASN A 313 17.22 -16.52 6.21
CA ASN A 313 17.39 -16.89 4.82
C ASN A 313 18.48 -16.04 4.15
N LYS A 314 19.74 -16.50 4.26
CA LYS A 314 20.89 -15.83 3.64
C LYS A 314 20.75 -15.68 2.13
N TYR A 315 20.08 -16.63 1.47
CA TYR A 315 19.83 -16.53 0.03
C TYR A 315 18.95 -15.34 -0.31
N PHE A 316 17.87 -15.10 0.46
CA PHE A 316 16.99 -13.96 0.24
C PHE A 316 17.69 -12.64 0.58
N ILE A 317 18.29 -12.54 1.78
CA ILE A 317 18.84 -11.27 2.28
C ILE A 317 20.15 -10.92 1.58
N THR A 318 21.12 -11.82 1.60
CA THR A 318 22.45 -11.55 1.04
C THR A 318 22.49 -11.84 -0.46
N GLY A 319 21.93 -12.98 -0.91
CA GLY A 319 21.98 -13.39 -2.32
C GLY A 319 21.10 -12.50 -3.21
N ILE A 320 19.79 -12.50 -2.97
CA ILE A 320 18.85 -11.74 -3.82
C ILE A 320 18.89 -10.24 -3.48
N LEU A 321 18.50 -9.85 -2.24
CA LEU A 321 18.30 -8.44 -1.91
C LEU A 321 19.58 -7.62 -2.03
N LYS A 322 20.65 -8.00 -1.31
CA LYS A 322 21.90 -7.24 -1.32
C LYS A 322 22.75 -7.51 -2.56
N GLY A 323 22.74 -8.77 -3.07
CA GLY A 323 23.55 -9.19 -4.21
C GLY A 323 22.90 -8.88 -5.55
N GLU A 324 21.85 -9.60 -5.93
CA GLU A 324 21.25 -9.49 -7.27
C GLU A 324 20.55 -8.14 -7.49
N LEU A 325 19.77 -7.66 -6.50
CA LEU A 325 19.09 -6.37 -6.57
C LEU A 325 20.00 -5.18 -6.22
N GLY A 326 21.22 -5.44 -5.74
CA GLY A 326 22.22 -4.42 -5.43
C GLY A 326 21.79 -3.46 -4.31
N PHE A 327 20.90 -3.90 -3.40
CA PHE A 327 20.35 -3.05 -2.35
C PHE A 327 21.43 -2.53 -1.38
N LYS A 328 21.52 -1.23 -1.26
CA LYS A 328 22.53 -0.53 -0.44
C LYS A 328 21.99 0.01 0.89
N GLY A 329 20.69 -0.02 1.09
CA GLY A 329 20.02 0.49 2.30
C GLY A 329 20.06 -0.46 3.48
N VAL A 330 19.32 -0.13 4.54
CA VAL A 330 19.24 -0.90 5.80
C VAL A 330 18.27 -2.05 5.66
N VAL A 331 18.67 -3.24 6.07
CA VAL A 331 17.79 -4.41 6.22
C VAL A 331 17.44 -4.55 7.70
N VAL A 332 16.17 -4.37 8.04
CA VAL A 332 15.65 -4.43 9.41
C VAL A 332 14.74 -5.64 9.59
N SER A 333 14.73 -6.24 10.80
CA SER A 333 13.75 -7.27 11.14
C SER A 333 12.36 -6.66 11.34
N ASP A 334 11.32 -7.48 11.29
CA ASP A 334 10.01 -7.14 11.81
C ASP A 334 10.00 -7.26 13.36
N PHE A 335 8.89 -6.87 13.98
CA PHE A 335 8.71 -6.74 15.42
C PHE A 335 8.95 -8.08 16.14
N ASN A 336 10.01 -8.13 16.92
CA ASN A 336 10.41 -9.30 17.74
C ASN A 336 10.70 -10.60 16.96
N ASP A 337 10.91 -10.54 15.67
CA ASP A 337 10.98 -11.74 14.81
C ASP A 337 12.27 -12.54 14.97
N VAL A 338 13.36 -11.94 15.48
CA VAL A 338 14.54 -12.72 15.84
C VAL A 338 14.26 -13.61 17.05
N GLU A 339 13.47 -13.16 18.02
CA GLU A 339 13.00 -13.98 19.13
C GLU A 339 12.04 -15.09 18.64
N PHE A 340 11.22 -14.81 17.62
CA PHE A 340 10.33 -15.82 17.03
C PHE A 340 11.07 -16.98 16.36
N LEU A 341 12.34 -16.83 16.00
CA LEU A 341 13.16 -17.95 15.55
C LEU A 341 13.27 -19.05 16.63
N VAL A 342 13.23 -18.66 17.91
CA VAL A 342 13.26 -19.58 19.04
C VAL A 342 11.86 -20.15 19.32
N TYR A 343 10.88 -19.29 19.54
CA TYR A 343 9.57 -19.70 20.09
C TYR A 343 8.55 -20.13 19.03
N ALA A 344 8.54 -19.48 17.88
CA ALA A 344 7.53 -19.72 16.84
C ALA A 344 8.06 -20.62 15.72
N HIS A 345 9.20 -20.28 15.15
CA HIS A 345 9.79 -21.08 14.06
C HIS A 345 10.56 -22.31 14.57
N GLN A 346 11.02 -22.28 15.83
CA GLN A 346 11.84 -23.35 16.44
C GLN A 346 13.07 -23.68 15.58
N SER A 347 13.69 -22.66 15.00
CA SER A 347 14.86 -22.77 14.11
C SER A 347 16.17 -22.42 14.79
N ALA A 348 16.12 -21.92 16.02
CA ALA A 348 17.26 -21.65 16.90
C ALA A 348 16.98 -22.19 18.30
N VAL A 349 18.03 -22.63 19.00
CA VAL A 349 17.86 -23.20 20.35
C VAL A 349 17.73 -22.12 21.42
N ASP A 350 18.31 -20.94 21.17
CA ASP A 350 18.24 -19.78 22.07
C ASP A 350 18.42 -18.46 21.31
N MET A 351 18.29 -17.34 22.02
CA MET A 351 18.43 -15.99 21.44
C MET A 351 19.83 -15.71 20.90
N ARG A 352 20.87 -16.29 21.49
CA ARG A 352 22.25 -16.12 21.01
C ARG A 352 22.43 -16.74 19.62
N GLU A 353 21.93 -17.98 19.44
CA GLU A 353 21.96 -18.64 18.14
C GLU A 353 21.07 -17.91 17.12
N ALA A 354 19.87 -17.50 17.50
CA ALA A 354 18.97 -16.72 16.64
C ALA A 354 19.62 -15.43 16.14
N THR A 355 20.27 -14.67 17.05
CA THR A 355 21.00 -13.45 16.73
C THR A 355 22.16 -13.73 15.75
N LYS A 356 22.96 -14.77 16.01
CA LYS A 356 24.04 -15.19 15.11
C LYS A 356 23.53 -15.51 13.71
N MET A 357 22.49 -16.33 13.61
CA MET A 357 21.92 -16.75 12.33
C MET A 357 21.39 -15.57 11.53
N ALA A 358 20.64 -14.67 12.17
CA ALA A 358 20.01 -13.50 11.52
C ALA A 358 21.08 -12.51 10.99
N ILE A 359 22.08 -12.18 11.80
CA ILE A 359 23.15 -11.25 11.39
C ILE A 359 23.99 -11.85 10.26
N ASN A 360 24.36 -13.15 10.35
CA ASN A 360 25.12 -13.83 9.31
C ASN A 360 24.30 -14.06 8.02
N ALA A 361 22.98 -14.06 8.11
CA ALA A 361 22.11 -14.05 6.93
C ALA A 361 22.12 -12.69 6.20
N GLY A 362 22.52 -11.61 6.89
CA GLY A 362 22.62 -10.28 6.30
C GLY A 362 21.76 -9.21 6.94
N LEU A 363 21.08 -9.51 8.07
CA LEU A 363 20.27 -8.51 8.79
C LEU A 363 21.17 -7.40 9.37
N ASP A 364 20.76 -6.14 9.24
CA ASP A 364 21.57 -4.98 9.66
C ASP A 364 21.07 -4.39 10.98
N MET A 365 19.76 -4.43 11.22
CA MET A 365 19.13 -3.89 12.43
C MET A 365 18.08 -4.86 12.95
N ILE A 366 18.09 -5.10 14.26
CA ILE A 366 17.16 -6.02 14.92
C ILE A 366 16.15 -5.21 15.73
N MET A 367 14.87 -5.35 15.38
CA MET A 367 13.76 -4.80 16.15
C MET A 367 13.50 -5.69 17.36
N ASN A 368 14.21 -5.37 18.46
CA ASN A 368 14.07 -6.03 19.76
C ASN A 368 13.46 -5.01 20.74
N PRO A 369 12.11 -4.97 20.86
CA PRO A 369 11.44 -3.85 21.52
C PRO A 369 11.65 -3.79 23.04
N LEU A 370 11.91 -4.93 23.69
CA LEU A 370 11.76 -5.08 25.14
C LEU A 370 13.06 -4.92 25.92
N ASP A 371 14.20 -5.24 25.32
CA ASP A 371 15.49 -5.23 26.00
C ASP A 371 16.67 -4.99 25.05
N ALA A 372 17.89 -4.94 25.59
CA ALA A 372 19.14 -4.75 24.84
C ALA A 372 20.10 -5.92 24.97
N THR A 373 19.65 -7.09 25.44
CA THR A 373 20.51 -8.26 25.65
C THR A 373 21.18 -8.74 24.36
N ILE A 374 20.54 -8.49 23.20
CA ILE A 374 21.13 -8.79 21.89
C ILE A 374 22.46 -8.07 21.65
N VAL A 375 22.66 -6.88 22.25
CA VAL A 375 23.91 -6.12 22.08
C VAL A 375 25.07 -6.87 22.74
N ASP A 376 24.88 -7.37 23.96
CA ASP A 376 25.89 -8.19 24.65
C ASP A 376 26.15 -9.50 23.88
N MET A 377 25.10 -10.11 23.28
CA MET A 377 25.23 -11.31 22.44
C MET A 377 26.04 -11.03 21.16
N ILE A 378 25.82 -9.89 20.50
CA ILE A 378 26.59 -9.50 19.31
C ILE A 378 28.07 -9.34 19.66
N ILE A 379 28.38 -8.66 20.77
CA ILE A 379 29.74 -8.44 21.24
C ILE A 379 30.43 -9.79 21.51
N ASP A 380 29.77 -10.69 22.23
CA ASP A 380 30.29 -12.03 22.53
C ASP A 380 30.50 -12.85 21.24
N LEU A 381 29.55 -12.84 20.32
CA LEU A 381 29.64 -13.56 19.05
C LEU A 381 30.80 -13.06 18.16
N VAL A 382 31.10 -11.76 18.18
CA VAL A 382 32.24 -11.20 17.46
C VAL A 382 33.57 -11.57 18.14
N HIS A 383 33.65 -11.48 19.48
CA HIS A 383 34.86 -11.86 20.22
C HIS A 383 35.20 -13.33 20.03
N ASN A 384 34.19 -14.22 19.89
CA ASN A 384 34.37 -15.63 19.65
C ASN A 384 34.60 -15.99 18.16
N GLY A 385 34.60 -14.99 17.24
CA GLY A 385 34.78 -15.20 15.81
C GLY A 385 33.60 -15.90 15.12
N GLU A 386 32.41 -15.88 15.74
CA GLU A 386 31.19 -16.47 15.17
C GLU A 386 30.44 -15.48 14.26
N ILE A 387 30.71 -14.17 14.41
CA ILE A 387 30.34 -13.09 13.49
C ILE A 387 31.59 -12.32 13.13
N GLU A 388 31.82 -12.15 11.84
CA GLU A 388 32.96 -11.36 11.36
C GLU A 388 32.75 -9.87 11.62
N MET A 389 33.80 -9.15 12.06
CA MET A 389 33.74 -7.70 12.27
C MET A 389 33.30 -6.95 11.00
N SER A 390 33.70 -7.43 9.82
CA SER A 390 33.31 -6.86 8.54
C SER A 390 31.79 -6.89 8.30
N ARG A 391 31.08 -7.90 8.87
CA ARG A 391 29.62 -7.98 8.78
C ARG A 391 28.97 -6.89 9.65
N ILE A 392 29.52 -6.65 10.85
CA ILE A 392 29.08 -5.56 11.73
C ILE A 392 29.35 -4.20 11.07
N ASP A 393 30.53 -4.04 10.49
CA ASP A 393 30.92 -2.80 9.80
C ASP A 393 30.00 -2.49 8.60
N ASP A 394 29.59 -3.51 7.80
CA ASP A 394 28.62 -3.34 6.72
C ASP A 394 27.25 -2.89 7.29
N ALA A 395 26.75 -3.54 8.36
CA ALA A 395 25.48 -3.17 8.97
C ALA A 395 25.48 -1.71 9.45
N VAL A 396 26.49 -1.35 10.24
CA VAL A 396 26.56 -0.02 10.84
C VAL A 396 26.81 1.06 9.77
N THR A 397 27.57 0.77 8.73
CA THR A 397 27.75 1.70 7.60
C THR A 397 26.41 2.04 6.93
N ARG A 398 25.54 1.03 6.71
CA ARG A 398 24.19 1.22 6.14
C ARG A 398 23.31 2.07 7.06
N ILE A 399 23.34 1.80 8.37
CA ILE A 399 22.61 2.56 9.38
C ILE A 399 23.08 4.03 9.44
N LEU A 400 24.40 4.25 9.49
CA LEU A 400 24.97 5.60 9.50
C LEU A 400 24.64 6.38 8.22
N ARG A 401 24.68 5.71 7.06
CA ARG A 401 24.27 6.30 5.78
C ARG A 401 22.81 6.78 5.81
N LEU A 402 21.89 5.98 6.35
CA LEU A 402 20.48 6.36 6.50
C LEU A 402 20.32 7.59 7.42
N LYS A 403 21.05 7.63 8.54
CA LYS A 403 21.06 8.79 9.46
C LYS A 403 21.59 10.06 8.79
N LEU A 404 22.65 9.92 8.00
CA LEU A 404 23.25 11.04 7.26
C LEU A 404 22.33 11.53 6.14
N ALA A 405 21.70 10.61 5.39
CA ALA A 405 20.76 10.94 4.33
C ALA A 405 19.54 11.70 4.85
N LEU A 406 19.07 11.36 6.04
CA LEU A 406 17.99 12.06 6.76
C LEU A 406 18.47 13.36 7.44
N ASN A 407 19.74 13.69 7.34
CA ASN A 407 20.38 14.86 7.97
C ASN A 407 20.21 14.92 9.50
N LEU A 408 20.16 13.75 10.17
CA LEU A 408 19.90 13.69 11.62
C LEU A 408 21.05 14.21 12.47
N PHE A 409 22.30 14.22 11.98
CA PHE A 409 23.46 14.76 12.70
C PHE A 409 23.38 16.27 12.86
N ASP A 410 22.88 16.99 11.84
CA ASP A 410 22.74 18.45 11.88
C ASP A 410 21.33 18.87 12.33
N ARG A 411 20.32 18.01 12.11
CA ARG A 411 18.93 18.26 12.42
C ARG A 411 18.24 17.02 12.99
N PRO A 412 18.51 16.71 14.27
CA PRO A 412 18.00 15.48 14.91
C PRO A 412 16.47 15.49 15.17
N TYR A 413 15.85 16.67 15.18
CA TYR A 413 14.40 16.87 15.33
C TYR A 413 13.96 18.14 14.59
N ASN A 414 12.65 18.27 14.37
CA ASN A 414 12.07 19.39 13.65
C ASN A 414 11.24 20.28 14.59
N ASN A 415 11.22 21.59 14.33
CA ASN A 415 10.34 22.50 15.07
C ASN A 415 8.88 22.30 14.58
N PRO A 416 7.94 21.88 15.45
CA PRO A 416 6.56 21.60 15.05
C PRO A 416 5.79 22.83 14.54
N SER A 417 6.22 24.06 14.87
CA SER A 417 5.56 25.30 14.40
C SER A 417 5.71 25.52 12.89
N GLY A 418 6.69 24.86 12.22
CA GLY A 418 6.90 24.95 10.79
C GLY A 418 5.91 24.17 9.92
N TYR A 419 5.01 23.39 10.52
CA TYR A 419 4.14 22.45 9.82
C TYR A 419 2.67 22.89 9.86
N ALA A 420 2.35 23.93 9.11
CA ALA A 420 1.02 24.53 9.05
C ALA A 420 -0.03 23.66 8.32
N LEU A 421 0.44 22.71 7.48
CA LEU A 421 -0.46 21.85 6.71
C LEU A 421 -0.91 20.59 7.48
N LEU A 422 -0.35 20.28 8.65
CA LEU A 422 -0.79 19.14 9.45
C LEU A 422 -2.28 19.28 9.79
N GLY A 423 -3.10 18.31 9.36
CA GLY A 423 -4.55 18.31 9.55
C GLY A 423 -5.27 19.48 8.85
N SER A 424 -4.66 20.07 7.83
CA SER A 424 -5.23 21.25 7.14
C SER A 424 -6.40 20.86 6.22
N GLY A 425 -7.24 21.87 5.92
CA GLY A 425 -8.30 21.72 4.92
C GLY A 425 -7.79 21.28 3.55
N LYS A 426 -6.55 21.70 3.16
CA LYS A 426 -5.94 21.22 1.91
C LYS A 426 -5.72 19.70 1.93
N PHE A 427 -5.12 19.17 2.99
CA PHE A 427 -4.90 17.73 3.10
C PHE A 427 -6.21 16.95 3.25
N ALA A 428 -7.24 17.53 3.88
CA ALA A 428 -8.57 16.96 3.89
C ALA A 428 -9.21 16.91 2.50
N ASP A 429 -9.02 17.93 1.66
CA ASP A 429 -9.50 17.94 0.28
C ASP A 429 -8.75 16.94 -0.61
N ASP A 430 -7.42 16.83 -0.48
CA ASP A 430 -6.59 15.83 -1.17
C ASP A 430 -7.03 14.40 -0.75
N ASN A 431 -7.28 14.18 0.54
CA ASN A 431 -7.81 12.92 1.09
C ASN A 431 -9.20 12.58 0.55
N TYR A 432 -10.10 13.56 0.50
CA TYR A 432 -11.43 13.40 -0.07
C TYR A 432 -11.38 13.01 -1.56
N GLU A 433 -10.49 13.62 -2.35
CA GLU A 433 -10.30 13.23 -3.75
C GLU A 433 -9.87 11.78 -3.87
N ALA A 434 -8.87 11.35 -3.09
CA ALA A 434 -8.41 9.95 -3.07
C ALA A 434 -9.53 8.98 -2.66
N ALA A 435 -10.31 9.31 -1.62
CA ALA A 435 -11.46 8.51 -1.21
C ALA A 435 -12.53 8.41 -2.30
N CYS A 436 -12.83 9.52 -2.99
CA CYS A 436 -13.79 9.54 -4.10
C CYS A 436 -13.35 8.66 -5.28
N GLU A 437 -12.05 8.72 -5.64
CA GLU A 437 -11.51 7.91 -6.74
C GLU A 437 -11.41 6.43 -6.41
N ALA A 438 -11.29 6.06 -5.13
CA ALA A 438 -11.21 4.67 -4.68
C ALA A 438 -12.58 3.97 -4.76
N ILE A 439 -13.66 4.66 -4.43
CA ILE A 439 -14.99 4.03 -4.35
C ILE A 439 -15.37 3.40 -5.68
N THR A 440 -15.65 2.09 -5.61
CA THR A 440 -15.93 1.24 -6.77
C THR A 440 -17.40 0.83 -6.80
N MET A 441 -18.12 1.19 -7.84
CA MET A 441 -19.51 0.75 -8.05
C MET A 441 -19.51 -0.65 -8.69
N LEU A 442 -20.03 -1.66 -7.98
CA LEU A 442 -20.02 -3.04 -8.45
C LEU A 442 -21.34 -3.46 -9.12
N LYS A 443 -22.44 -2.80 -8.76
CA LYS A 443 -23.75 -3.06 -9.36
C LYS A 443 -24.61 -1.80 -9.36
N ASN A 444 -25.34 -1.56 -10.45
CA ASN A 444 -26.34 -0.49 -10.53
C ASN A 444 -27.47 -0.86 -11.51
N GLU A 445 -28.59 -1.31 -10.98
CA GLU A 445 -29.80 -1.57 -11.74
C GLU A 445 -30.68 -0.29 -11.81
N ALA A 446 -30.11 0.81 -12.30
CA ALA A 446 -30.73 2.12 -12.42
C ALA A 446 -31.30 2.66 -11.08
N VAL A 447 -30.72 2.28 -9.96
CA VAL A 447 -31.11 2.77 -8.62
C VAL A 447 -30.24 3.92 -8.13
N LEU A 448 -29.01 4.00 -8.61
CA LEU A 448 -28.04 5.07 -8.32
C LEU A 448 -27.87 5.97 -9.56
N PRO A 449 -27.70 7.29 -9.35
CA PRO A 449 -27.62 7.98 -8.07
C PRO A 449 -28.99 8.13 -7.40
N LEU A 450 -28.99 8.16 -6.06
CA LEU A 450 -30.16 8.37 -5.25
C LEU A 450 -30.79 9.76 -5.49
N PRO A 451 -32.12 9.87 -5.64
CA PRO A 451 -32.78 11.17 -5.72
C PRO A 451 -32.81 11.84 -4.33
N LYS A 452 -32.67 13.15 -4.30
CA LYS A 452 -32.85 13.94 -3.07
C LYS A 452 -34.31 13.95 -2.64
N ASN A 453 -34.57 14.28 -1.37
CA ASN A 453 -35.91 14.41 -0.79
C ASN A 453 -36.77 13.11 -0.85
N ARG A 454 -36.11 11.95 -0.66
CA ARG A 454 -36.75 10.66 -0.53
C ARG A 454 -36.49 10.09 0.87
N LYS A 455 -37.43 9.29 1.36
CA LYS A 455 -37.24 8.58 2.65
C LYS A 455 -36.23 7.46 2.48
N ILE A 456 -35.18 7.48 3.27
CA ILE A 456 -34.09 6.52 3.23
C ILE A 456 -33.96 5.84 4.60
N LEU A 457 -34.05 4.52 4.63
CA LEU A 457 -33.56 3.76 5.76
C LEU A 457 -32.05 3.52 5.58
N VAL A 458 -31.27 3.94 6.54
CA VAL A 458 -29.85 3.60 6.66
C VAL A 458 -29.72 2.58 7.79
N THR A 459 -29.10 1.44 7.52
CA THR A 459 -28.92 0.36 8.50
C THR A 459 -27.59 -0.35 8.29
N GLY A 460 -27.19 -1.20 9.22
CA GLY A 460 -25.98 -2.02 9.16
C GLY A 460 -24.86 -1.50 10.05
N TYR A 461 -23.95 -2.42 10.36
CA TYR A 461 -22.88 -2.27 11.33
C TYR A 461 -21.98 -1.06 11.06
N THR A 462 -21.59 -0.84 9.80
CA THR A 462 -20.59 0.18 9.44
C THR A 462 -21.19 1.56 9.14
N ALA A 463 -22.54 1.68 9.15
CA ALA A 463 -23.22 2.93 8.76
C ALA A 463 -22.81 4.14 9.62
N ASN A 464 -22.65 3.93 10.93
CA ASN A 464 -22.34 4.99 11.90
C ASN A 464 -21.04 4.71 12.65
N SER A 465 -19.96 4.40 11.93
CA SER A 465 -18.66 4.04 12.50
C SER A 465 -17.51 4.69 11.73
N GLU A 466 -16.83 5.64 12.34
CA GLU A 466 -15.58 6.21 11.83
C GLU A 466 -14.47 5.15 11.84
N ASN A 467 -14.39 4.33 12.90
CA ASN A 467 -13.38 3.28 13.01
C ASN A 467 -13.43 2.29 11.84
N CYS A 468 -14.64 1.89 11.39
CA CYS A 468 -14.79 0.99 10.24
C CYS A 468 -14.31 1.65 8.93
N LEU A 469 -14.50 2.96 8.76
CA LEU A 469 -14.01 3.69 7.59
C LEU A 469 -12.48 3.76 7.56
N ASN A 470 -11.85 3.89 8.72
CA ASN A 470 -10.40 4.03 8.85
C ASN A 470 -9.67 2.67 8.88
N GLY A 471 -10.27 1.64 9.51
CA GLY A 471 -9.65 0.32 9.64
C GLY A 471 -8.55 0.25 10.70
N ALA A 472 -7.70 -0.76 10.63
CA ALA A 472 -6.54 -0.92 11.50
C ALA A 472 -5.48 0.17 11.27
N TRP A 473 -4.47 0.25 12.13
CA TRP A 473 -3.43 1.29 12.12
C TRP A 473 -4.00 2.71 12.21
N SER A 474 -5.18 2.86 12.79
CA SER A 474 -5.85 4.15 12.95
C SER A 474 -5.82 4.57 14.40
N ARG A 475 -4.93 5.52 14.74
CA ARG A 475 -4.69 6.03 16.10
C ARG A 475 -4.17 4.99 17.09
N THR A 476 -4.47 3.70 16.89
CA THR A 476 -3.94 2.53 17.60
C THR A 476 -3.72 1.39 16.62
N PHE A 477 -3.02 0.33 17.04
CA PHE A 477 -2.72 -0.83 16.20
C PHE A 477 -3.96 -1.45 15.55
N LEU A 478 -5.01 -1.75 16.34
CA LEU A 478 -6.24 -2.33 15.78
C LEU A 478 -7.26 -1.30 15.28
N GLY A 479 -7.09 -0.01 15.58
CA GLY A 479 -8.01 1.02 15.12
C GLY A 479 -9.40 1.00 15.78
N GLN A 480 -9.56 0.32 16.92
CA GLN A 480 -10.87 0.10 17.56
C GLN A 480 -11.24 1.15 18.62
N GLU A 481 -10.30 2.01 19.01
CA GLU A 481 -10.45 2.95 20.12
C GLU A 481 -11.24 4.21 19.72
N THR A 482 -12.55 4.20 19.98
CA THR A 482 -13.45 5.31 19.63
C THR A 482 -13.14 6.63 20.33
N LYS A 483 -12.41 6.60 21.46
CA LYS A 483 -11.99 7.82 22.21
C LYS A 483 -11.06 8.73 21.37
N PHE A 484 -10.47 8.23 20.30
CA PHE A 484 -9.58 8.98 19.42
C PHE A 484 -10.24 9.45 18.14
N ASN A 485 -11.54 9.15 17.94
CA ASN A 485 -12.30 9.60 16.78
C ASN A 485 -12.39 11.13 16.76
N ASP A 486 -12.41 11.68 15.55
CA ASP A 486 -12.55 13.12 15.34
C ASP A 486 -14.02 13.47 15.07
N PRO A 487 -14.71 14.16 16.01
CA PRO A 487 -16.13 14.47 15.86
C PRO A 487 -16.44 15.43 14.69
N SER A 488 -15.43 15.99 14.05
CA SER A 488 -15.60 16.78 12.82
C SER A 488 -15.74 15.94 11.56
N LYS A 489 -15.33 14.65 11.63
CA LYS A 489 -15.41 13.71 10.51
C LYS A 489 -16.81 13.11 10.40
N LEU A 490 -17.21 12.75 9.19
CA LEU A 490 -18.55 12.26 8.92
C LEU A 490 -18.55 10.74 8.80
N THR A 491 -19.44 10.09 9.53
CA THR A 491 -19.84 8.73 9.21
C THR A 491 -20.66 8.69 7.90
N ILE A 492 -20.88 7.51 7.33
CA ILE A 492 -21.76 7.35 6.15
C ILE A 492 -23.17 7.88 6.47
N LEU A 493 -23.69 7.56 7.66
CA LEU A 493 -24.99 8.03 8.13
C LEU A 493 -25.06 9.57 8.16
N ASP A 494 -24.07 10.22 8.76
CA ASP A 494 -24.05 11.69 8.87
C ASP A 494 -23.97 12.36 7.52
N ALA A 495 -23.17 11.80 6.61
CA ALA A 495 -23.05 12.31 5.26
C ALA A 495 -24.33 12.12 4.43
N ILE A 496 -25.01 10.97 4.55
CA ILE A 496 -26.32 10.74 3.92
C ILE A 496 -27.37 11.73 4.46
N ARG A 497 -27.39 11.97 5.78
CA ARG A 497 -28.28 12.97 6.39
C ARG A 497 -28.05 14.37 5.85
N ARG A 498 -26.79 14.75 5.61
CA ARG A 498 -26.48 16.05 5.00
C ARG A 498 -26.96 16.18 3.56
N GLN A 499 -26.94 15.08 2.78
CA GLN A 499 -27.37 15.09 1.37
C GLN A 499 -28.88 15.01 1.20
N ALA A 500 -29.56 14.13 1.96
CA ALA A 500 -30.98 13.85 1.84
C ALA A 500 -31.87 14.77 2.68
N GLY A 501 -31.30 15.45 3.69
CA GLY A 501 -32.02 16.11 4.78
C GLY A 501 -32.28 15.14 5.93
N ALA A 502 -32.00 15.57 7.16
CA ALA A 502 -32.06 14.70 8.35
C ALA A 502 -33.44 14.05 8.55
N ASP A 503 -34.55 14.80 8.28
CA ASP A 503 -35.90 14.32 8.45
C ASP A 503 -36.30 13.22 7.44
N ASN A 504 -35.54 13.06 6.37
CA ASN A 504 -35.72 12.03 5.36
C ASN A 504 -34.96 10.73 5.66
N VAL A 505 -34.13 10.70 6.71
CA VAL A 505 -33.24 9.59 7.00
C VAL A 505 -33.61 8.94 8.34
N VAL A 506 -34.10 7.72 8.28
CA VAL A 506 -34.29 6.86 9.45
C VAL A 506 -33.06 5.99 9.61
N TYR A 507 -32.53 5.90 10.81
CA TYR A 507 -31.41 5.03 11.14
C TYR A 507 -31.85 3.97 12.15
N VAL A 508 -31.57 2.72 11.83
CA VAL A 508 -31.66 1.57 12.72
C VAL A 508 -30.39 0.76 12.54
N GLN A 509 -29.64 0.52 13.60
CA GLN A 509 -28.37 -0.19 13.47
C GLN A 509 -28.53 -1.59 12.85
N GLY A 510 -29.56 -2.33 13.26
CA GLY A 510 -29.86 -3.67 12.80
C GLY A 510 -28.98 -4.73 13.45
N THR A 511 -27.68 -4.69 13.18
CA THR A 511 -26.68 -5.65 13.68
C THR A 511 -25.41 -4.95 14.16
N ASP A 512 -24.63 -5.63 15.00
CA ASP A 512 -23.18 -5.40 15.06
C ASP A 512 -22.46 -6.38 14.10
N TYR A 513 -21.18 -6.61 14.28
CA TYR A 513 -20.41 -7.47 13.39
C TYR A 513 -20.93 -8.92 13.37
N VAL A 514 -21.35 -9.47 14.52
CA VAL A 514 -21.74 -10.88 14.69
C VAL A 514 -23.06 -11.08 15.44
N ARG A 515 -23.71 -10.02 15.94
CA ARG A 515 -24.93 -10.11 16.74
C ARG A 515 -26.06 -9.31 16.12
N ASP A 516 -27.28 -9.85 16.21
CA ASP A 516 -28.50 -9.09 15.98
C ASP A 516 -28.69 -8.08 17.12
N ILE A 517 -28.88 -6.83 16.79
CA ILE A 517 -29.15 -5.75 17.77
C ILE A 517 -30.64 -5.41 17.73
N ASN A 518 -31.16 -5.08 16.54
CA ASN A 518 -32.56 -4.69 16.34
C ASN A 518 -32.97 -4.83 14.86
N SER A 519 -32.61 -5.93 14.22
CA SER A 519 -32.92 -6.18 12.80
C SER A 519 -34.42 -6.24 12.51
N SER A 520 -35.23 -6.63 13.49
CA SER A 520 -36.72 -6.63 13.36
C SER A 520 -37.25 -5.19 13.25
N GLU A 521 -36.67 -4.21 13.96
CA GLU A 521 -37.02 -2.80 13.82
C GLU A 521 -36.63 -2.29 12.43
N ALA A 522 -35.44 -2.67 11.94
CA ALA A 522 -35.00 -2.32 10.58
C ALA A 522 -35.98 -2.90 9.51
N GLU A 523 -36.46 -4.14 9.67
CA GLU A 523 -37.44 -4.75 8.79
C GLU A 523 -38.77 -3.95 8.77
N GLU A 524 -39.25 -3.50 9.92
CA GLU A 524 -40.47 -2.67 9.99
C GLU A 524 -40.24 -1.27 9.34
N LYS A 525 -39.12 -0.61 9.65
CA LYS A 525 -38.80 0.70 9.07
C LYS A 525 -38.55 0.64 7.57
N ALA A 526 -38.10 -0.48 7.04
CA ALA A 526 -37.91 -0.68 5.61
C ALA A 526 -39.20 -0.48 4.81
N LYS A 527 -40.38 -0.82 5.38
CA LYS A 527 -41.68 -0.66 4.72
C LYS A 527 -42.06 0.80 4.46
N GLU A 528 -41.58 1.70 5.31
CA GLU A 528 -41.87 3.14 5.25
C GLU A 528 -40.88 3.90 4.34
N ALA A 529 -39.73 3.28 3.97
CA ALA A 529 -38.71 3.88 3.17
C ALA A 529 -38.99 3.83 1.66
N ASP A 530 -38.44 4.77 0.90
CA ASP A 530 -38.40 4.70 -0.57
C ASP A 530 -37.14 3.91 -1.03
N TYR A 531 -36.04 4.03 -0.28
CA TYR A 531 -34.76 3.37 -0.53
C TYR A 531 -34.16 2.83 0.78
N ILE A 532 -33.42 1.76 0.69
CA ILE A 532 -32.75 1.14 1.83
C ILE A 532 -31.25 1.08 1.53
N VAL A 533 -30.43 1.73 2.36
CA VAL A 533 -28.96 1.67 2.31
C VAL A 533 -28.49 0.78 3.47
N VAL A 534 -27.87 -0.35 3.14
CA VAL A 534 -27.34 -1.30 4.11
C VAL A 534 -25.82 -1.26 4.08
N CYS A 535 -25.20 -0.80 5.16
CA CYS A 535 -23.76 -0.68 5.28
C CYS A 535 -23.21 -1.91 6.03
N LEU A 536 -22.52 -2.75 5.30
CA LEU A 536 -21.93 -4.00 5.77
C LEU A 536 -20.40 -3.89 5.83
N GLY A 537 -19.75 -4.79 6.54
CA GLY A 537 -18.29 -4.83 6.54
C GLY A 537 -17.67 -5.55 7.71
N GLU A 538 -16.41 -5.22 7.97
CA GLU A 538 -15.59 -5.86 8.98
C GLU A 538 -15.29 -4.95 10.17
N ILE A 539 -14.87 -5.55 11.28
CA ILE A 539 -14.28 -4.79 12.39
C ILE A 539 -12.87 -4.34 11.98
N PRO A 540 -12.41 -3.17 12.45
CA PRO A 540 -11.01 -2.78 12.30
C PRO A 540 -10.11 -3.83 12.94
N ALA A 541 -9.26 -4.46 12.14
CA ALA A 541 -8.29 -5.44 12.60
C ALA A 541 -7.22 -5.67 11.52
N THR A 542 -6.04 -6.12 11.94
CA THR A 542 -4.95 -6.52 11.08
C THR A 542 -4.16 -7.67 11.69
N GLU A 543 -3.21 -8.24 10.96
CA GLU A 543 -2.36 -9.36 11.36
C GLU A 543 -3.17 -10.56 11.89
N LYS A 544 -2.63 -11.34 12.85
CA LYS A 544 -3.30 -12.50 13.46
C LYS A 544 -4.70 -12.20 14.03
N PRO A 545 -4.96 -11.05 14.67
CA PRO A 545 -6.34 -10.68 15.08
C PRO A 545 -7.34 -10.58 13.93
N SER A 546 -6.87 -10.40 12.70
CA SER A 546 -7.70 -10.35 11.49
C SER A 546 -7.76 -11.67 10.71
N ASP A 547 -7.11 -12.72 11.17
CA ASP A 547 -7.17 -14.04 10.55
C ASP A 547 -8.58 -14.63 10.63
N ILE A 548 -9.10 -15.08 9.50
CA ILE A 548 -10.43 -15.72 9.40
C ILE A 548 -10.32 -17.07 8.70
N TYR A 549 -11.35 -17.91 8.86
CA TYR A 549 -11.42 -19.24 8.22
C TYR A 549 -12.44 -19.29 7.10
N GLU A 550 -13.37 -18.34 7.08
CA GLU A 550 -14.49 -18.27 6.14
C GLU A 550 -14.63 -16.84 5.61
N LEU A 551 -14.68 -16.71 4.29
CA LEU A 551 -14.83 -15.41 3.63
C LEU A 551 -16.27 -14.91 3.54
N THR A 552 -17.25 -15.79 3.73
CA THR A 552 -18.65 -15.38 3.65
C THR A 552 -18.93 -14.24 4.63
N MET A 553 -19.63 -13.21 4.19
CA MET A 553 -20.11 -12.13 5.06
C MET A 553 -20.82 -12.75 6.28
N PRO A 554 -20.62 -12.30 7.51
CA PRO A 554 -21.27 -12.88 8.68
C PRO A 554 -22.77 -13.03 8.51
N ASP A 555 -23.31 -14.19 8.92
CA ASP A 555 -24.72 -14.55 8.69
C ASP A 555 -25.71 -13.52 9.21
N VAL A 556 -25.41 -12.89 10.33
CA VAL A 556 -26.25 -11.85 10.93
C VAL A 556 -26.38 -10.63 10.03
N GLN A 557 -25.30 -10.25 9.35
CA GLN A 557 -25.30 -9.14 8.40
C GLN A 557 -26.07 -9.52 7.12
N GLN A 558 -25.90 -10.75 6.65
CA GLN A 558 -26.69 -11.25 5.51
C GLN A 558 -28.18 -11.35 5.83
N GLU A 559 -28.53 -11.80 7.05
CA GLU A 559 -29.91 -11.88 7.48
C GLU A 559 -30.58 -10.51 7.58
N LEU A 560 -29.85 -9.47 8.01
CA LEU A 560 -30.34 -8.09 7.97
C LEU A 560 -30.75 -7.70 6.54
N VAL A 561 -29.93 -8.01 5.53
CA VAL A 561 -30.24 -7.72 4.12
C VAL A 561 -31.49 -8.49 3.69
N ARG A 562 -31.61 -9.81 4.01
CA ARG A 562 -32.80 -10.62 3.67
C ARG A 562 -34.04 -10.05 4.32
N ARG A 563 -33.98 -9.59 5.56
CA ARG A 563 -35.13 -9.01 6.29
C ARG A 563 -35.59 -7.71 5.63
N VAL A 564 -34.69 -6.74 5.43
CA VAL A 564 -35.10 -5.45 4.87
C VAL A 564 -35.52 -5.55 3.40
N ALA A 565 -35.01 -6.54 2.64
CA ALA A 565 -35.42 -6.80 1.27
C ALA A 565 -36.87 -7.27 1.14
N LYS A 566 -37.46 -7.88 2.19
CA LYS A 566 -38.89 -8.26 2.20
C LYS A 566 -39.85 -7.09 2.01
N ALA A 567 -39.41 -5.87 2.30
CA ALA A 567 -40.19 -4.65 2.07
C ALA A 567 -40.43 -4.37 0.56
N GLY A 568 -39.72 -5.07 -0.34
CA GLY A 568 -39.83 -4.88 -1.79
C GLY A 568 -39.29 -3.52 -2.29
N LYS A 569 -38.54 -2.79 -1.47
CA LYS A 569 -37.95 -1.53 -1.81
C LYS A 569 -36.53 -1.73 -2.38
N PRO A 570 -36.02 -0.80 -3.21
CA PRO A 570 -34.64 -0.88 -3.69
C PRO A 570 -33.64 -0.91 -2.54
N VAL A 571 -32.82 -1.96 -2.50
CA VAL A 571 -31.71 -2.14 -1.54
C VAL A 571 -30.41 -1.76 -2.21
N ILE A 572 -29.60 -0.93 -1.54
CA ILE A 572 -28.24 -0.57 -1.91
C ILE A 572 -27.30 -1.07 -0.83
N LEU A 573 -26.34 -1.92 -1.19
CA LEU A 573 -25.27 -2.36 -0.30
C LEU A 573 -24.10 -1.39 -0.39
N VAL A 574 -23.56 -1.00 0.76
CA VAL A 574 -22.27 -0.30 0.90
C VAL A 574 -21.35 -1.21 1.69
N LEU A 575 -20.28 -1.67 1.04
CA LEU A 575 -19.31 -2.60 1.61
C LEU A 575 -18.11 -1.82 2.15
N VAL A 576 -17.89 -1.87 3.47
CA VAL A 576 -16.79 -1.19 4.16
C VAL A 576 -15.86 -2.27 4.71
N GLU A 577 -14.89 -2.69 3.90
CA GLU A 577 -14.07 -3.87 4.16
C GLU A 577 -12.72 -3.81 3.42
N GLY A 578 -11.65 -4.26 4.06
CA GLY A 578 -10.33 -4.33 3.40
C GLY A 578 -10.21 -5.55 2.49
N ARG A 579 -10.84 -6.66 2.84
CA ARG A 579 -10.87 -7.90 2.05
C ARG A 579 -12.25 -8.12 1.42
N PRO A 580 -12.34 -8.81 0.28
CA PRO A 580 -13.62 -9.12 -0.36
C PRO A 580 -14.38 -10.21 0.42
N ARG A 581 -15.38 -9.84 1.23
CA ARG A 581 -16.28 -10.78 1.91
C ARG A 581 -17.33 -11.29 0.93
N ILE A 582 -17.51 -12.61 0.83
CA ILE A 582 -18.44 -13.23 -0.11
C ILE A 582 -19.88 -12.79 0.19
N ILE A 583 -20.54 -12.23 -0.83
CA ILE A 583 -21.89 -11.68 -0.77
C ILE A 583 -22.85 -12.37 -1.75
N ARG A 584 -22.49 -13.50 -2.35
CA ARG A 584 -23.26 -14.16 -3.42
C ARG A 584 -24.73 -14.40 -3.08
N GLU A 585 -25.06 -14.66 -1.80
CA GLU A 585 -26.42 -14.94 -1.36
C GLU A 585 -27.28 -13.68 -1.21
N ILE A 586 -26.65 -12.53 -1.01
CA ILE A 586 -27.34 -11.25 -0.82
C ILE A 586 -27.19 -10.30 -2.01
N GLU A 587 -26.22 -10.54 -2.89
CA GLU A 587 -26.04 -9.77 -4.13
C GLU A 587 -27.31 -9.70 -4.99
N PRO A 588 -28.08 -10.82 -5.20
CA PRO A 588 -29.31 -10.76 -5.98
C PRO A 588 -30.43 -9.92 -5.35
N LEU A 589 -30.38 -9.67 -4.06
CA LEU A 589 -31.34 -8.85 -3.32
C LEU A 589 -31.08 -7.35 -3.45
N ALA A 590 -29.88 -6.97 -3.89
CA ALA A 590 -29.43 -5.58 -4.03
C ALA A 590 -29.60 -5.10 -5.47
N ARG A 591 -30.12 -3.87 -5.64
CA ARG A 591 -30.14 -3.18 -6.93
C ARG A 591 -28.93 -2.29 -7.16
N GLY A 592 -28.22 -1.93 -6.10
CA GLY A 592 -26.95 -1.18 -6.15
C GLY A 592 -25.95 -1.78 -5.17
N ILE A 593 -24.67 -1.83 -5.55
CA ILE A 593 -23.58 -2.28 -4.68
C ILE A 593 -22.41 -1.34 -4.89
N VAL A 594 -21.93 -0.80 -3.78
CA VAL A 594 -20.77 0.12 -3.75
C VAL A 594 -19.73 -0.45 -2.79
N MET A 595 -18.51 -0.67 -3.27
CA MET A 595 -17.37 -1.04 -2.47
C MET A 595 -16.66 0.26 -2.05
N ALA A 596 -16.61 0.50 -0.76
CA ALA A 596 -15.94 1.65 -0.18
C ALA A 596 -14.51 1.34 0.27
N TYR A 597 -14.15 0.07 0.41
CA TYR A 597 -12.90 -0.37 1.04
C TYR A 597 -12.76 0.20 2.46
N LEU A 598 -11.59 0.76 2.78
CA LEU A 598 -11.26 1.49 4.00
C LEU A 598 -10.87 2.91 3.59
N PRO A 599 -11.83 3.82 3.40
CA PRO A 599 -11.66 5.08 2.66
C PRO A 599 -11.10 6.24 3.51
N GLY A 600 -10.76 6.01 4.79
CA GLY A 600 -10.17 7.03 5.65
C GLY A 600 -11.15 8.06 6.19
N ASP A 601 -10.60 9.15 6.75
CA ASP A 601 -11.33 10.22 7.44
C ASP A 601 -12.43 10.90 6.61
N GLU A 602 -12.25 11.02 5.29
CA GLU A 602 -13.22 11.64 4.37
C GLU A 602 -14.15 10.61 3.71
N GLY A 603 -14.05 9.34 4.09
CA GLY A 603 -14.78 8.23 3.48
C GLY A 603 -16.29 8.34 3.57
N GLY A 604 -16.83 8.78 4.71
CA GLY A 604 -18.27 8.95 4.85
C GLY A 604 -18.84 9.99 3.87
N ARG A 605 -18.12 11.10 3.71
CA ARG A 605 -18.46 12.17 2.72
C ARG A 605 -18.37 11.64 1.29
N ALA A 606 -17.29 10.94 0.95
CA ALA A 606 -17.06 10.40 -0.38
C ALA A 606 -18.13 9.37 -0.77
N VAL A 607 -18.48 8.43 0.11
CA VAL A 607 -19.56 7.45 -0.10
C VAL A 607 -20.88 8.15 -0.38
N ALA A 608 -21.28 9.10 0.46
CA ALA A 608 -22.53 9.82 0.23
C ALA A 608 -22.54 10.60 -1.08
N ASP A 609 -21.44 11.30 -1.42
CA ASP A 609 -21.32 12.07 -2.66
C ASP A 609 -21.38 11.18 -3.91
N VAL A 610 -20.88 9.93 -3.84
CA VAL A 610 -21.10 8.91 -4.89
C VAL A 610 -22.55 8.46 -4.90
N LEU A 611 -23.15 8.07 -3.77
CA LEU A 611 -24.53 7.59 -3.72
C LEU A 611 -25.54 8.60 -4.28
N PHE A 612 -25.30 9.90 -4.08
CA PHE A 612 -26.17 10.98 -4.59
C PHE A 612 -25.72 11.56 -5.94
N GLY A 613 -24.69 11.01 -6.56
CA GLY A 613 -24.23 11.36 -7.90
C GLY A 613 -23.56 12.72 -8.02
N LYS A 614 -23.06 13.27 -6.92
CA LYS A 614 -22.19 14.45 -6.94
C LYS A 614 -20.81 14.09 -7.47
N VAL A 615 -20.35 12.87 -7.15
CA VAL A 615 -19.14 12.26 -7.68
C VAL A 615 -19.54 11.11 -8.59
N ASN A 616 -18.92 11.02 -9.77
CA ASN A 616 -19.03 9.88 -10.65
C ASN A 616 -18.01 8.83 -10.21
N PRO A 617 -18.42 7.59 -9.80
CA PRO A 617 -17.48 6.58 -9.36
C PRO A 617 -16.54 6.19 -10.50
N SER A 618 -15.27 5.96 -10.15
CA SER A 618 -14.21 5.61 -11.10
C SER A 618 -13.19 4.60 -10.54
N GLY A 619 -13.44 4.07 -9.34
CA GLY A 619 -12.63 3.02 -8.75
C GLY A 619 -12.78 1.69 -9.51
N LYS A 620 -11.70 0.90 -9.53
CA LYS A 620 -11.66 -0.46 -10.09
C LYS A 620 -11.11 -1.42 -9.06
N LEU A 621 -11.60 -2.66 -9.02
CA LEU A 621 -11.15 -3.67 -8.06
C LEU A 621 -9.64 -3.96 -8.22
N PRO A 622 -8.83 -3.85 -7.15
CA PRO A 622 -7.40 -4.20 -7.17
C PRO A 622 -7.16 -5.69 -6.86
N TYR A 623 -8.22 -6.48 -6.81
CA TYR A 623 -8.21 -7.92 -6.57
C TYR A 623 -9.40 -8.59 -7.26
N THR A 624 -9.26 -9.89 -7.50
CA THR A 624 -10.38 -10.74 -7.91
C THR A 624 -11.32 -10.94 -6.72
N TYR A 625 -12.59 -10.54 -6.84
CA TYR A 625 -13.60 -10.70 -5.80
C TYR A 625 -14.18 -12.12 -5.84
N PRO A 626 -13.90 -12.99 -4.88
CA PRO A 626 -14.29 -14.39 -4.96
C PRO A 626 -15.79 -14.60 -4.74
N ARG A 627 -16.35 -15.62 -5.39
CA ARG A 627 -17.72 -16.08 -5.18
C ARG A 627 -17.82 -17.16 -4.10
N ASN A 628 -16.73 -17.87 -3.84
CA ASN A 628 -16.64 -18.99 -2.89
C ASN A 628 -15.28 -18.99 -2.22
N THR A 629 -15.21 -19.33 -0.94
CA THR A 629 -13.94 -19.44 -0.17
C THR A 629 -12.95 -20.42 -0.81
N GLY A 630 -13.43 -21.48 -1.44
CA GLY A 630 -12.59 -22.49 -2.11
C GLY A 630 -12.13 -22.12 -3.53
N ASN A 631 -12.47 -20.94 -4.03
CA ASN A 631 -12.10 -20.48 -5.38
C ASN A 631 -11.64 -19.02 -5.32
N CYS A 632 -10.44 -18.82 -4.78
CA CYS A 632 -9.78 -17.52 -4.65
C CYS A 632 -8.59 -17.42 -5.62
N LEU A 633 -8.79 -17.79 -6.88
CA LEU A 633 -7.77 -17.68 -7.91
C LEU A 633 -7.56 -16.21 -8.31
N PRO A 634 -6.32 -15.74 -8.45
CA PRO A 634 -6.04 -14.43 -9.00
C PRO A 634 -6.39 -14.38 -10.50
N TYR A 635 -6.56 -13.21 -11.06
CA TYR A 635 -6.90 -13.03 -12.48
C TYR A 635 -5.81 -13.55 -13.44
N TRP A 636 -4.54 -13.63 -12.97
CA TRP A 636 -3.38 -14.13 -13.73
C TRP A 636 -3.16 -15.65 -13.62
N HIS A 637 -4.17 -16.40 -13.14
CA HIS A 637 -4.14 -17.87 -13.06
C HIS A 637 -3.78 -18.53 -14.39
N LYS A 638 -3.42 -19.83 -14.33
CA LYS A 638 -3.15 -20.61 -15.54
C LYS A 638 -4.46 -21.16 -16.11
N LYS A 639 -4.49 -21.38 -17.42
CA LYS A 639 -5.67 -21.97 -18.09
C LYS A 639 -6.03 -23.34 -17.53
N THR A 640 -5.06 -24.10 -17.04
CA THR A 640 -5.27 -25.42 -16.42
C THR A 640 -5.98 -25.33 -15.06
N ASP A 641 -5.88 -24.20 -14.36
CA ASP A 641 -6.49 -24.01 -13.05
C ASP A 641 -8.02 -23.88 -13.15
N ILE A 642 -8.50 -23.54 -14.34
CA ILE A 642 -9.93 -23.28 -14.64
C ILE A 642 -10.51 -24.18 -15.70
N ARG A 643 -9.81 -25.22 -16.13
CA ARG A 643 -10.24 -26.06 -17.24
C ARG A 643 -11.62 -26.69 -16.96
N ASP A 644 -12.63 -26.23 -17.68
CA ASP A 644 -13.91 -26.90 -17.81
C ASP A 644 -13.77 -28.11 -18.73
N ILE A 645 -13.95 -29.30 -18.19
CA ILE A 645 -14.00 -30.57 -18.94
C ILE A 645 -15.43 -31.09 -19.01
N ASN A 646 -16.37 -30.25 -19.42
CA ASN A 646 -17.79 -30.57 -19.54
C ASN A 646 -18.49 -30.96 -18.21
N TRP A 647 -17.91 -30.62 -17.07
CA TRP A 647 -18.51 -30.81 -15.77
C TRP A 647 -19.03 -29.46 -15.28
N GLN A 648 -20.16 -29.45 -14.60
CA GLN A 648 -20.85 -28.27 -14.11
C GLN A 648 -20.09 -27.48 -13.01
N PHE A 649 -18.78 -27.71 -12.87
CA PHE A 649 -17.93 -27.02 -11.92
C PHE A 649 -17.13 -25.96 -12.63
N ASN A 650 -17.48 -24.74 -12.34
CA ASN A 650 -16.92 -23.55 -12.93
C ASN A 650 -15.48 -23.34 -12.44
N GLY A 651 -14.52 -23.27 -13.35
CA GLY A 651 -13.16 -22.91 -13.03
C GLY A 651 -13.06 -21.48 -12.45
N PHE A 652 -12.72 -20.51 -13.27
CA PHE A 652 -12.68 -19.11 -12.86
C PHE A 652 -14.11 -18.51 -12.95
N ASN A 653 -14.73 -18.31 -11.80
CA ASN A 653 -16.06 -17.71 -11.68
C ASN A 653 -16.13 -16.78 -10.46
N PRO A 654 -15.41 -15.66 -10.49
CA PRO A 654 -15.46 -14.69 -9.40
C PRO A 654 -16.84 -14.02 -9.31
N GLN A 655 -17.11 -13.36 -8.20
CA GLN A 655 -18.27 -12.49 -8.07
C GLN A 655 -18.09 -11.26 -8.95
N PHE A 656 -16.87 -10.67 -8.92
CA PHE A 656 -16.42 -9.60 -9.81
C PHE A 656 -14.95 -9.81 -10.14
N GLU A 657 -14.55 -9.51 -11.38
CA GLU A 657 -13.18 -9.67 -11.82
C GLU A 657 -12.25 -8.54 -11.33
N PHE A 658 -10.95 -8.81 -11.28
CA PHE A 658 -9.91 -7.78 -11.14
C PHE A 658 -10.08 -6.72 -12.23
N GLY A 659 -9.94 -5.43 -11.89
CA GLY A 659 -10.16 -4.32 -12.81
C GLY A 659 -11.63 -3.92 -13.01
N TYR A 660 -12.59 -4.66 -12.44
CA TYR A 660 -14.01 -4.35 -12.60
C TYR A 660 -14.44 -3.14 -11.75
N GLY A 661 -15.25 -2.27 -12.36
CA GLY A 661 -15.91 -1.14 -11.70
C GLY A 661 -16.76 -0.35 -12.70
N LEU A 662 -17.96 0.07 -12.26
CA LEU A 662 -18.94 0.79 -13.06
C LEU A 662 -18.85 2.30 -12.85
N SER A 663 -19.37 3.05 -13.81
CA SER A 663 -19.50 4.52 -13.78
C SER A 663 -20.95 4.95 -13.99
N TYR A 664 -21.27 6.22 -13.68
CA TYR A 664 -22.54 6.85 -14.07
C TYR A 664 -22.55 7.33 -15.53
N THR A 665 -21.47 7.14 -16.25
CA THR A 665 -21.35 7.39 -17.69
C THR A 665 -20.83 6.15 -18.38
N ASP A 666 -20.99 6.07 -19.71
CA ASP A 666 -20.55 4.92 -20.49
C ASP A 666 -19.28 5.28 -21.28
N PHE A 667 -18.29 4.40 -21.24
CA PHE A 667 -17.07 4.54 -22.03
C PHE A 667 -17.02 3.47 -23.11
N GLU A 668 -16.63 3.87 -24.33
CA GLU A 668 -16.41 3.00 -25.46
C GLU A 668 -14.91 2.99 -25.80
N PHE A 669 -14.37 1.78 -25.96
CA PHE A 669 -13.01 1.56 -26.44
C PHE A 669 -13.08 1.10 -27.89
N ASP A 670 -12.29 1.73 -28.78
CA ASP A 670 -12.28 1.43 -30.20
C ASP A 670 -10.88 1.66 -30.81
N ASN A 671 -10.71 1.34 -32.09
CA ASN A 671 -9.53 1.65 -32.88
C ASN A 671 -8.19 1.19 -32.28
N LEU A 672 -8.16 0.00 -31.62
CA LEU A 672 -6.89 -0.56 -31.15
C LEU A 672 -5.96 -0.81 -32.33
N ALA A 673 -4.88 -0.03 -32.42
CA ALA A 673 -3.92 -0.06 -33.53
C ALA A 673 -2.51 -0.34 -33.01
N LEU A 674 -1.82 -1.32 -33.62
CA LEU A 674 -0.43 -1.66 -33.35
C LEU A 674 0.46 -1.09 -34.47
N THR A 675 1.67 -0.65 -34.10
CA THR A 675 2.66 -0.16 -35.08
C THR A 675 3.28 -1.29 -35.95
N ALA A 676 3.21 -2.53 -35.48
CA ALA A 676 3.72 -3.70 -36.17
C ALA A 676 2.95 -4.97 -35.78
N ASP A 677 2.74 -5.87 -36.71
CA ASP A 677 2.17 -7.20 -36.47
C ASP A 677 3.25 -8.24 -36.12
N THR A 678 4.51 -7.90 -36.33
CA THR A 678 5.67 -8.75 -36.00
C THR A 678 6.78 -7.88 -35.42
N LEU A 679 7.31 -8.32 -34.29
CA LEU A 679 8.47 -7.71 -33.62
C LEU A 679 9.68 -8.61 -33.75
N THR A 680 10.88 -8.01 -33.79
CA THR A 680 12.15 -8.73 -33.82
C THR A 680 13.16 -8.08 -32.88
N GLY A 681 13.89 -8.91 -32.15
CA GLY A 681 14.97 -8.43 -31.24
C GLY A 681 14.50 -7.42 -30.20
N ASP A 682 15.13 -6.25 -30.19
CA ASP A 682 14.86 -5.17 -29.19
C ASP A 682 13.81 -4.15 -29.67
N GLN A 683 13.06 -4.48 -30.75
CA GLN A 683 12.01 -3.56 -31.22
C GLN A 683 10.94 -3.35 -30.16
N LEU A 684 10.51 -2.09 -30.02
CA LEU A 684 9.39 -1.72 -29.15
C LEU A 684 8.07 -1.87 -29.90
N LEU A 685 7.06 -2.41 -29.25
CA LEU A 685 5.68 -2.38 -29.71
C LEU A 685 4.99 -1.13 -29.21
N SER A 686 4.75 -0.16 -30.09
CA SER A 686 3.86 0.96 -29.78
C SER A 686 2.45 0.65 -30.28
N PHE A 687 1.45 1.06 -29.52
CA PHE A 687 0.05 0.89 -29.88
C PHE A 687 -0.80 1.99 -29.27
N SER A 688 -1.98 2.19 -29.83
CA SER A 688 -2.94 3.17 -29.33
C SER A 688 -4.35 2.61 -29.33
N VAL A 689 -5.19 3.19 -28.48
CA VAL A 689 -6.62 2.91 -28.38
C VAL A 689 -7.38 4.22 -28.22
N ASP A 690 -8.54 4.35 -28.85
CA ASP A 690 -9.44 5.45 -28.63
C ASP A 690 -10.40 5.13 -27.49
N VAL A 691 -10.54 6.06 -26.57
CA VAL A 691 -11.50 6.00 -25.46
C VAL A 691 -12.47 7.15 -25.58
N THR A 692 -13.76 6.87 -25.68
CA THR A 692 -14.82 7.85 -25.88
C THR A 692 -15.83 7.80 -24.73
N ASN A 693 -16.13 8.94 -24.12
CA ASN A 693 -17.24 9.06 -23.18
C ASN A 693 -18.55 9.20 -23.98
N LYS A 694 -19.36 8.15 -24.01
CA LYS A 694 -20.66 8.10 -24.72
C LYS A 694 -21.83 8.63 -23.91
N GLY A 695 -21.62 8.81 -22.60
CA GLY A 695 -22.68 9.24 -21.70
C GLY A 695 -22.84 10.76 -21.62
N ARG A 696 -23.54 11.21 -20.57
CA ARG A 696 -23.92 12.61 -20.39
C ARG A 696 -23.21 13.29 -19.22
N ARG A 697 -22.29 12.60 -18.55
CA ARG A 697 -21.51 13.11 -17.42
C ARG A 697 -20.03 13.01 -17.72
N SER A 698 -19.24 13.95 -17.22
CA SER A 698 -17.79 13.75 -17.17
C SER A 698 -17.46 12.57 -16.27
N GLY A 699 -16.39 11.85 -16.60
CA GLY A 699 -15.95 10.70 -15.81
C GLY A 699 -14.50 10.38 -16.06
N LYS A 700 -13.88 9.75 -15.05
CA LYS A 700 -12.54 9.18 -15.15
C LYS A 700 -12.68 7.70 -15.52
N GLU A 701 -11.88 7.22 -16.48
CA GLU A 701 -11.84 5.82 -16.87
C GLU A 701 -10.40 5.30 -16.81
N VAL A 702 -10.26 4.03 -16.44
CA VAL A 702 -8.98 3.33 -16.44
C VAL A 702 -8.82 2.58 -17.75
N VAL A 703 -7.72 2.83 -18.45
CA VAL A 703 -7.30 2.06 -19.62
C VAL A 703 -6.34 0.98 -19.12
N GLU A 704 -6.82 -0.25 -19.06
CA GLU A 704 -6.07 -1.41 -18.62
C GLU A 704 -5.48 -2.10 -19.86
N VAL A 705 -4.21 -2.47 -19.79
CA VAL A 705 -3.50 -3.17 -20.86
C VAL A 705 -2.97 -4.49 -20.34
N TYR A 706 -3.48 -5.56 -20.89
CA TYR A 706 -3.05 -6.92 -20.59
C TYR A 706 -2.33 -7.56 -21.75
N LEU A 707 -1.37 -8.41 -21.43
CA LEU A 707 -0.64 -9.24 -22.37
C LEU A 707 -0.92 -10.71 -22.08
N LYS A 708 -1.13 -11.50 -23.13
CA LYS A 708 -1.21 -12.95 -23.11
C LYS A 708 -0.18 -13.53 -24.03
N ASP A 709 0.66 -14.40 -23.53
CA ASP A 709 1.46 -15.32 -24.32
C ASP A 709 0.55 -16.50 -24.71
N MET A 710 0.49 -16.83 -25.99
CA MET A 710 -0.43 -17.84 -26.46
C MET A 710 0.08 -19.26 -26.28
N VAL A 711 1.39 -19.45 -26.33
CA VAL A 711 2.07 -20.75 -26.15
C VAL A 711 3.48 -20.51 -25.66
N ALA A 712 3.82 -21.02 -24.47
CA ALA A 712 5.15 -20.97 -23.89
C ALA A 712 5.58 -22.31 -23.32
N THR A 713 6.88 -22.51 -23.09
CA THR A 713 7.44 -23.73 -22.47
C THR A 713 6.87 -23.96 -21.07
N LEU A 714 6.70 -22.91 -20.27
CA LEU A 714 5.91 -22.96 -19.04
C LEU A 714 4.48 -22.48 -19.32
N SER A 715 3.48 -23.11 -18.69
CA SER A 715 2.08 -22.70 -18.83
C SER A 715 1.93 -21.20 -18.64
N PRO A 716 1.53 -20.44 -19.68
CA PRO A 716 1.41 -18.99 -19.56
C PRO A 716 0.24 -18.58 -18.69
N ASP A 717 0.33 -17.35 -18.17
CA ASP A 717 -0.78 -16.70 -17.50
C ASP A 717 -1.96 -16.49 -18.46
N GLU A 718 -3.19 -16.58 -17.99
CA GLU A 718 -4.36 -16.28 -18.83
C GLU A 718 -4.29 -14.84 -19.36
N LYS A 719 -3.83 -13.91 -18.56
CA LYS A 719 -3.43 -12.56 -18.93
C LYS A 719 -2.58 -11.96 -17.81
N LYS A 720 -1.67 -11.04 -18.10
CA LYS A 720 -0.93 -10.25 -17.10
C LYS A 720 -1.08 -8.75 -17.40
N LEU A 721 -1.32 -7.94 -16.39
CA LEU A 721 -1.32 -6.48 -16.52
C LEU A 721 0.10 -6.00 -16.82
N VAL A 722 0.24 -5.18 -17.85
CA VAL A 722 1.55 -4.65 -18.27
C VAL A 722 1.59 -3.13 -18.31
N ARG A 723 0.44 -2.47 -18.51
CA ARG A 723 0.30 -1.01 -18.45
C ARG A 723 -1.10 -0.64 -17.97
N PHE A 724 -1.22 0.52 -17.40
CA PHE A 724 -2.50 1.19 -17.18
C PHE A 724 -2.32 2.70 -17.16
N THR A 725 -3.42 3.41 -17.38
CA THR A 725 -3.51 4.85 -17.14
C THR A 725 -4.95 5.22 -16.83
N LYS A 726 -5.14 6.25 -16.01
CA LYS A 726 -6.45 6.81 -15.73
C LYS A 726 -6.62 8.14 -16.45
N THR A 727 -7.73 8.32 -17.16
CA THR A 727 -7.99 9.55 -17.94
C THR A 727 -9.38 10.05 -17.67
N GLU A 728 -9.52 11.41 -17.60
CA GLU A 728 -10.82 12.06 -17.50
C GLU A 728 -11.31 12.45 -18.89
N LEU A 729 -12.60 12.21 -19.16
CA LEU A 729 -13.25 12.55 -20.42
C LEU A 729 -14.57 13.31 -20.17
N GLN A 730 -14.77 14.39 -20.91
CA GLN A 730 -16.03 15.10 -20.95
C GLN A 730 -17.07 14.35 -21.80
N PRO A 731 -18.39 14.61 -21.64
CA PRO A 731 -19.40 13.99 -22.49
C PRO A 731 -19.11 14.19 -23.98
N GLY A 732 -19.04 13.10 -24.76
CA GLY A 732 -18.72 13.09 -26.18
C GLY A 732 -17.25 13.25 -26.51
N GLU A 733 -16.36 13.41 -25.54
CA GLU A 733 -14.92 13.51 -25.76
C GLU A 733 -14.32 12.14 -26.09
N THR A 734 -13.40 12.13 -27.06
CA THR A 734 -12.55 10.98 -27.41
C THR A 734 -11.10 11.35 -27.18
N LYS A 735 -10.35 10.49 -26.48
CA LYS A 735 -8.90 10.58 -26.33
C LYS A 735 -8.24 9.36 -26.94
N ASN A 736 -7.19 9.59 -27.72
CA ASN A 736 -6.30 8.53 -28.20
C ASN A 736 -5.19 8.31 -27.16
N ILE A 737 -5.14 7.13 -26.58
CA ILE A 737 -4.17 6.75 -25.54
C ILE A 737 -3.12 5.84 -26.14
N CYS A 738 -1.85 6.21 -25.96
CA CYS A 738 -0.71 5.50 -26.51
C CYS A 738 0.09 4.78 -25.41
N PHE A 739 0.58 3.58 -25.74
CA PHE A 739 1.47 2.79 -24.87
C PHE A 739 2.63 2.21 -25.67
N THR A 740 3.66 1.77 -24.96
CA THR A 740 4.80 1.07 -25.52
C THR A 740 5.16 -0.13 -24.64
N LEU A 741 5.40 -1.27 -25.27
CA LEU A 741 5.95 -2.48 -24.65
C LEU A 741 7.34 -2.76 -25.19
N SER A 742 8.20 -3.31 -24.32
CA SER A 742 9.54 -3.80 -24.65
C SER A 742 9.55 -5.34 -24.62
N LYS A 743 10.66 -5.95 -25.03
CA LYS A 743 10.88 -7.39 -24.92
C LYS A 743 10.78 -7.90 -23.48
N ASP A 744 11.10 -7.07 -22.47
CA ASP A 744 11.03 -7.46 -21.07
C ASP A 744 9.57 -7.66 -20.63
N ASP A 745 8.64 -6.90 -21.21
CA ASP A 745 7.19 -7.08 -20.98
C ASP A 745 6.68 -8.42 -21.53
N LEU A 746 7.30 -8.91 -22.62
CA LEU A 746 6.96 -10.18 -23.26
C LEU A 746 7.57 -11.39 -22.54
N SER A 747 8.60 -11.16 -21.73
CA SER A 747 9.35 -12.22 -21.05
C SER A 747 8.60 -12.78 -19.84
N TYR A 748 8.94 -14.02 -19.50
CA TYR A 748 8.55 -14.69 -18.26
C TYR A 748 9.77 -15.31 -17.57
N ILE A 749 9.66 -15.73 -16.31
CA ILE A 749 10.76 -16.41 -15.61
C ILE A 749 10.66 -17.91 -15.87
N GLY A 750 11.67 -18.43 -16.53
CA GLY A 750 11.78 -19.82 -16.93
C GLY A 750 12.08 -20.78 -15.76
N PHE A 751 12.18 -22.05 -16.10
CA PHE A 751 12.48 -23.11 -15.11
C PHE A 751 13.89 -23.00 -14.51
N ASP A 752 14.81 -22.34 -15.21
CA ASP A 752 16.17 -22.04 -14.73
C ASP A 752 16.24 -20.74 -13.89
N ASN A 753 15.07 -20.17 -13.54
CA ASN A 753 14.93 -18.95 -12.75
C ASN A 753 15.46 -17.67 -13.44
N LYS A 754 15.56 -17.68 -14.78
CA LYS A 754 16.00 -16.54 -15.58
C LYS A 754 14.89 -16.05 -16.50
N PRO A 755 14.94 -14.77 -16.92
CA PRO A 755 14.04 -14.27 -17.95
C PRO A 755 14.19 -15.07 -19.25
N VAL A 756 13.07 -15.50 -19.79
CA VAL A 756 12.95 -16.21 -21.07
C VAL A 756 11.99 -15.45 -21.94
N LEU A 757 12.35 -15.27 -23.21
CA LEU A 757 11.51 -14.76 -24.27
C LEU A 757 11.55 -15.76 -25.41
N GLU A 758 10.40 -16.31 -25.77
CA GLU A 758 10.25 -17.31 -26.83
C GLU A 758 9.64 -16.68 -28.08
N GLU A 759 9.96 -17.26 -29.21
CA GLU A 759 9.33 -16.91 -30.48
C GLU A 759 7.90 -17.47 -30.52
N GLY A 760 6.91 -16.60 -30.83
CA GLY A 760 5.53 -17.04 -30.83
C GLY A 760 4.50 -15.93 -31.00
N ASP A 761 3.25 -16.35 -30.92
CA ASP A 761 2.08 -15.47 -30.93
C ASP A 761 1.78 -14.90 -29.56
N PHE A 762 1.56 -13.60 -29.54
CA PHE A 762 1.09 -12.86 -28.37
C PHE A 762 -0.25 -12.20 -28.67
N GLN A 763 -1.03 -11.96 -27.61
CA GLN A 763 -2.29 -11.22 -27.71
C GLN A 763 -2.27 -10.04 -26.74
N LEU A 764 -2.40 -8.83 -27.30
CA LEU A 764 -2.67 -7.62 -26.53
C LEU A 764 -4.17 -7.53 -26.27
N GLN A 765 -4.55 -7.17 -25.03
CA GLN A 765 -5.94 -6.99 -24.61
C GLN A 765 -6.06 -5.65 -23.90
N VAL A 766 -6.95 -4.76 -24.38
CA VAL A 766 -7.06 -3.38 -23.90
C VAL A 766 -8.51 -3.02 -23.64
N GLY A 767 -8.79 -2.40 -22.50
CA GLY A 767 -10.13 -1.93 -22.16
C GLY A 767 -10.22 -1.37 -20.73
N GLY A 768 -11.43 -1.06 -20.27
CA GLY A 768 -11.74 -0.61 -18.90
C GLY A 768 -12.76 -1.53 -18.21
N ASP A 769 -13.17 -2.59 -18.88
CA ASP A 769 -14.07 -3.63 -18.35
C ASP A 769 -13.44 -5.00 -18.71
N PRO A 770 -13.02 -5.79 -17.72
CA PRO A 770 -12.34 -7.07 -17.97
C PRO A 770 -13.15 -8.06 -18.81
N GLY A 771 -14.49 -7.91 -18.82
CA GLY A 771 -15.40 -8.69 -19.68
C GLY A 771 -15.49 -8.22 -21.14
N LYS A 772 -14.92 -7.04 -21.48
CA LYS A 772 -15.10 -6.38 -22.79
C LYS A 772 -13.80 -5.83 -23.38
N LEU A 773 -12.70 -6.57 -23.26
CA LEU A 773 -11.41 -6.13 -23.77
C LEU A 773 -11.34 -6.23 -25.28
N LEU A 774 -10.81 -5.19 -25.95
CA LEU A 774 -10.36 -5.26 -27.33
C LEU A 774 -9.13 -6.15 -27.41
N LYS A 775 -9.04 -7.02 -28.45
CA LYS A 775 -7.96 -7.98 -28.60
C LYS A 775 -7.25 -7.82 -29.94
N LYS A 776 -5.92 -7.82 -29.91
CA LYS A 776 -5.10 -7.77 -31.14
C LYS A 776 -3.93 -8.73 -30.96
N ALA A 777 -3.75 -9.60 -31.96
CA ALA A 777 -2.60 -10.51 -32.04
C ALA A 777 -1.39 -9.85 -32.69
N PHE A 778 -0.20 -10.25 -32.25
CA PHE A 778 1.08 -9.94 -32.92
C PHE A 778 2.04 -11.10 -32.68
N TYR A 779 3.09 -11.15 -33.49
CA TYR A 779 4.09 -12.21 -33.44
C TYR A 779 5.45 -11.66 -32.99
N TYR A 780 6.14 -12.35 -32.10
CA TYR A 780 7.53 -12.06 -31.76
C TYR A 780 8.44 -13.09 -32.39
N ARG A 781 9.46 -12.61 -33.15
CA ARG A 781 10.47 -13.42 -33.83
C ARG A 781 11.83 -13.22 -33.17
N LEU A 782 12.49 -14.31 -32.82
CA LEU A 782 13.89 -14.27 -32.40
C LEU A 782 14.77 -13.84 -33.58
N ASN A 783 15.78 -13.02 -33.32
CA ASN A 783 16.82 -12.76 -34.33
C ASN A 783 17.57 -14.04 -34.56
N ASN A 784 17.50 -14.59 -35.79
CA ASN A 784 18.42 -15.62 -36.19
C ASN A 784 19.82 -15.01 -36.27
N HIS A 785 20.69 -15.34 -35.34
CA HIS A 785 22.13 -15.04 -35.40
C HIS A 785 22.82 -15.98 -36.34
#